data_d1768a7bb57c51a3a67d2608143ee4ba
#
_entry.id   d1768a7bb57c51a3a67d2608143ee4ba
#
_cell.length_a   1.000
_cell.length_b   1.000
_cell.length_c   1.000
_cell.angle_alpha   90.00
_cell.angle_beta   90.00
_cell.angle_gamma   90.00
#
_symmetry.space_group_name_H-M   'P 1'
#
loop_
_entity.id
_entity.type
_entity.pdbx_description
1 polymer ?
#
loop_
_entity_poly.entity_id
_entity_poly.type
_entity_poly.pdbx_seq_one_letter_code
_entity_poly.pdbx_strand_id
1 'polypeptide(L)'
;MKKIFSRILSALKRAWIWYKAQFVGRPWWRKALAGFLSFILFCILYAVAVQNNFLWLFGDSPSVREIIHPKTNVASEVYSEDGKLLHKFFSENRSPVAYDEISPYFVQALIDTEDERFYQHSGIDFVGLFAAVKDAAQGRARGASTISQQLVKNIHKMRSKHAGLLGNIPGVKMLIMKSKEMIIATELELVCSKEEILTMYANTVDFGSNAFGIKTAARTYFGTTPQELKVEEAAVLVGLLKATTAYNPKINPKNALRRRNVVIDNLCSHGHLTAQEADSLKNLPIELKFSVENAYDGTALYFRQAVLNEIRDVAPGLDPYTDGLKIYTTLNSRMQRYAEQAVSEQMQKVQRNFEGHWGTAEPWVDERNRPIPGFLDAKIKQTDVYRYLAAKYPDNPEIVRQKLREPHPVKLFSYEGVKEEIMSSMDSLSYMLHFMHTGFVAIEPETGCVKAYVGDIDFKTWKHDNVLASHQPGSTFKLFVYSAAMKHGLCPADRRRDEYVQMEVYDKGEKTMWRPHNADGTISGANLPLRAAFARSINTIAVKLGQEVGISNVINTAHDMGIKSPLEEAPSLALGACDVTPFELVSAYTTVANYGKHVEPHCIERIENADGKVIYTANPATKTALTEKEAYYMQVLLSAGVSDGGGTSQTLGAQAYLGKWFWNKQLSVGGKTGTSNSHADAWFVGVTPKLVGGAWVGGEYRQIHFRTGALGQGSRTALPIFGIFMRKVLEDPALAPKYMAVFREPAGIDPASINASTEYARRDSLDADTITFDPGDFDDFDDMDFGRDQHPDADPAAETPTSDAPANAAAPQNATPNANAGEGL
;
A
#
# COMPACT_ATOMS: atom_id res chain seq x y z
N MET A 1 40.23 -15.76 49.24
CA MET A 1 39.08 -16.56 48.82
C MET A 1 38.84 -17.75 49.76
N LYS A 2 39.78 -18.67 50.05
CA LYS A 2 39.60 -19.85 51.00
C LYS A 2 39.10 -19.47 52.38
N LYS A 3 39.60 -18.38 53.02
CA LYS A 3 39.15 -17.94 54.36
C LYS A 3 37.71 -17.38 54.38
N ILE A 4 37.24 -16.72 53.29
CA ILE A 4 35.89 -16.23 53.19
C ILE A 4 34.91 -17.39 52.95
N PHE A 5 35.27 -18.31 52.08
CA PHE A 5 34.51 -19.54 51.84
C PHE A 5 34.35 -20.43 53.12
N SER A 6 35.41 -20.60 53.90
CA SER A 6 35.34 -21.35 55.19
C SER A 6 34.45 -20.65 56.22
N ARG A 7 34.48 -19.30 56.31
CA ARG A 7 33.56 -18.52 57.16
C ARG A 7 32.11 -18.66 56.77
N ILE A 8 31.82 -18.60 55.44
CA ILE A 8 30.46 -18.80 54.92
C ILE A 8 29.99 -20.23 55.22
N LEU A 9 30.79 -21.22 54.96
CA LEU A 9 30.45 -22.63 55.22
C LEU A 9 30.21 -22.90 56.74
N SER A 10 30.98 -22.27 57.63
CA SER A 10 30.80 -22.37 59.09
C SER A 10 29.57 -21.65 59.59
N ALA A 11 29.19 -20.52 58.94
CA ALA A 11 27.95 -19.81 59.22
C ALA A 11 26.71 -20.61 58.75
N LEU A 12 26.78 -21.20 57.58
CA LEU A 12 25.73 -22.09 57.04
C LEU A 12 25.56 -23.36 57.93
N LYS A 13 26.64 -23.98 58.40
CA LYS A 13 26.56 -25.08 59.36
C LYS A 13 25.88 -24.68 60.67
N ARG A 14 26.20 -23.50 61.19
CA ARG A 14 25.56 -23.01 62.44
C ARG A 14 24.09 -22.70 62.24
N ALA A 15 23.71 -22.08 61.11
CA ALA A 15 22.33 -21.80 60.73
C ALA A 15 21.54 -23.12 60.60
N TRP A 16 22.13 -24.13 59.96
CA TRP A 16 21.52 -25.47 59.81
C TRP A 16 21.29 -26.20 61.14
N ILE A 17 22.27 -26.13 62.05
CA ILE A 17 22.15 -26.75 63.42
C ILE A 17 21.05 -26.02 64.20
N TRP A 18 21.04 -24.69 64.18
CA TRP A 18 19.97 -23.88 64.79
C TRP A 18 18.60 -24.22 64.21
N TYR A 19 18.47 -24.32 62.87
CA TYR A 19 17.25 -24.66 62.20
C TYR A 19 16.72 -26.04 62.59
N LYS A 20 17.59 -27.08 62.62
CA LYS A 20 17.23 -28.43 63.09
C LYS A 20 16.74 -28.40 64.53
N ALA A 21 17.35 -27.58 65.41
CA ALA A 21 16.95 -27.47 66.81
C ALA A 21 15.52 -26.94 67.01
N GLN A 22 14.91 -26.32 65.98
CA GLN A 22 13.50 -25.88 66.04
C GLN A 22 12.52 -27.07 65.87
N PHE A 23 12.93 -28.19 65.32
CA PHE A 23 12.08 -29.36 65.07
C PHE A 23 12.32 -30.49 66.05
N VAL A 24 13.52 -30.62 66.70
CA VAL A 24 13.82 -31.69 67.63
C VAL A 24 13.46 -31.30 69.07
N GLY A 25 12.65 -32.07 69.74
CA GLY A 25 12.30 -31.87 71.14
C GLY A 25 11.38 -30.67 71.40
N ARG A 26 10.84 -30.03 70.42
CA ARG A 26 9.93 -28.85 70.55
C ARG A 26 8.45 -29.22 70.41
N PRO A 27 7.50 -28.44 70.97
CA PRO A 27 6.06 -28.61 70.84
C PRO A 27 5.64 -28.57 69.39
N TRP A 28 4.54 -29.30 69.03
CA TRP A 28 4.04 -29.40 67.67
C TRP A 28 3.77 -28.01 67.02
N TRP A 29 3.22 -27.03 67.75
CA TRP A 29 2.93 -25.70 67.25
C TRP A 29 4.20 -24.91 66.85
N ARG A 30 5.35 -25.06 67.56
CA ARG A 30 6.63 -24.49 67.15
C ARG A 30 7.18 -25.15 65.91
N LYS A 31 7.01 -26.45 65.77
CA LYS A 31 7.38 -27.16 64.54
C LYS A 31 6.55 -26.70 63.36
N ALA A 32 5.24 -26.50 63.55
CA ALA A 32 4.33 -25.99 62.54
C ALA A 32 4.69 -24.53 62.16
N LEU A 33 4.98 -23.68 63.17
CA LEU A 33 5.41 -22.28 62.97
C LEU A 33 6.77 -22.24 62.22
N ALA A 34 7.74 -23.03 62.61
CA ALA A 34 9.03 -23.08 61.92
C ALA A 34 8.89 -23.60 60.50
N GLY A 35 8.05 -24.60 60.26
CA GLY A 35 7.71 -25.11 58.94
C GLY A 35 7.06 -24.05 58.08
N PHE A 36 6.08 -23.34 58.63
CA PHE A 36 5.39 -22.23 57.96
C PHE A 36 6.31 -21.06 57.58
N LEU A 37 7.15 -20.62 58.51
CA LEU A 37 8.15 -19.56 58.27
C LEU A 37 9.19 -20.02 57.24
N SER A 38 9.59 -21.28 57.24
CA SER A 38 10.51 -21.87 56.26
C SER A 38 9.89 -21.93 54.88
N PHE A 39 8.60 -22.26 54.81
CA PHE A 39 7.86 -22.26 53.57
C PHE A 39 7.73 -20.82 52.98
N ILE A 40 7.43 -19.83 53.82
CA ILE A 40 7.42 -18.44 53.40
C ILE A 40 8.79 -18.00 52.86
N LEU A 41 9.87 -18.30 53.61
CA LEU A 41 11.23 -17.98 53.19
C LEU A 41 11.59 -18.67 51.88
N PHE A 42 11.21 -19.94 51.70
CA PHE A 42 11.39 -20.64 50.44
C PHE A 42 10.64 -19.99 49.29
N CYS A 43 9.38 -19.58 49.52
CA CYS A 43 8.60 -18.87 48.51
C CYS A 43 9.24 -17.52 48.09
N ILE A 44 9.75 -16.75 49.06
CA ILE A 44 10.47 -15.51 48.82
C ILE A 44 11.75 -15.76 48.03
N LEU A 45 12.59 -16.72 48.46
CA LEU A 45 13.82 -17.06 47.77
C LEU A 45 13.57 -17.61 46.34
N TYR A 46 12.51 -18.39 46.18
CA TYR A 46 12.06 -18.87 44.88
C TYR A 46 11.62 -17.71 43.98
N ALA A 47 10.81 -16.80 44.50
CA ALA A 47 10.37 -15.60 43.75
C ALA A 47 11.55 -14.73 43.29
N VAL A 48 12.52 -14.47 44.21
CA VAL A 48 13.76 -13.74 43.91
C VAL A 48 14.60 -14.50 42.87
N ALA A 49 14.71 -15.83 42.95
CA ALA A 49 15.45 -16.63 41.99
C ALA A 49 14.81 -16.63 40.60
N VAL A 50 13.47 -16.68 40.51
CA VAL A 50 12.72 -16.61 39.26
C VAL A 50 12.83 -15.21 38.63
N GLN A 51 12.69 -14.15 39.44
CA GLN A 51 12.73 -12.78 38.98
C GLN A 51 14.12 -12.39 38.42
N ASN A 52 15.21 -12.85 39.11
CA ASN A 52 16.57 -12.53 38.69
C ASN A 52 17.17 -13.61 37.77
N ASN A 53 16.40 -14.56 37.27
CA ASN A 53 16.87 -15.65 36.40
C ASN A 53 18.12 -16.35 36.97
N PHE A 54 18.06 -16.71 38.25
CA PHE A 54 19.19 -17.28 38.99
C PHE A 54 19.83 -18.46 38.24
N LEU A 55 21.11 -18.33 37.93
CA LEU A 55 21.91 -19.30 37.16
C LEU A 55 21.29 -19.68 35.79
N TRP A 56 20.55 -18.76 35.17
CA TRP A 56 19.83 -18.95 33.87
C TRP A 56 18.81 -20.12 33.90
N LEU A 57 18.38 -20.53 35.09
CA LEU A 57 17.47 -21.65 35.27
C LEU A 57 16.04 -21.35 34.81
N PHE A 58 15.60 -20.09 34.98
CA PHE A 58 14.19 -19.71 34.80
C PHE A 58 13.93 -18.89 33.52
N GLY A 59 14.96 -18.37 32.85
CA GLY A 59 14.84 -17.43 31.75
C GLY A 59 14.46 -16.02 32.20
N ASP A 60 14.56 -15.02 31.30
CA ASP A 60 14.34 -13.62 31.63
C ASP A 60 12.89 -13.36 32.02
N SER A 61 12.70 -12.47 32.98
CA SER A 61 11.40 -11.95 33.42
C SER A 61 11.32 -10.48 33.06
N PRO A 62 10.19 -9.98 32.53
CA PRO A 62 10.01 -8.57 32.27
C PRO A 62 9.96 -7.78 33.58
N SER A 63 10.47 -6.57 33.58
CA SER A 63 10.32 -5.64 34.72
C SER A 63 8.89 -5.08 34.76
N VAL A 64 8.42 -4.69 35.95
CA VAL A 64 7.11 -4.03 36.12
C VAL A 64 7.03 -2.76 35.28
N ARG A 65 8.14 -2.02 35.12
CA ARG A 65 8.20 -0.82 34.29
C ARG A 65 7.92 -1.13 32.81
N GLU A 66 8.37 -2.28 32.30
CA GLU A 66 8.06 -2.73 30.94
C GLU A 66 6.60 -3.17 30.78
N ILE A 67 5.92 -3.49 31.91
CA ILE A 67 4.49 -3.87 31.89
C ILE A 67 3.61 -2.65 31.96
N ILE A 68 3.97 -1.65 32.78
CA ILE A 68 3.23 -0.39 32.90
C ILE A 68 3.38 0.47 31.64
N HIS A 69 4.57 0.43 31.04
CA HIS A 69 4.86 1.06 29.75
C HIS A 69 5.20 -0.02 28.74
N PRO A 70 4.25 -0.89 28.37
CA PRO A 70 4.53 -1.88 27.34
C PRO A 70 4.90 -1.09 26.07
N LYS A 71 5.86 -1.58 25.33
CA LYS A 71 5.96 -1.22 23.91
C LYS A 71 4.70 -1.78 23.25
N THR A 72 3.58 -1.08 23.47
CA THR A 72 2.32 -1.43 22.84
C THR A 72 2.50 -1.13 21.36
N ASN A 73 2.26 -2.11 20.52
CA ASN A 73 2.14 -1.90 19.10
C ASN A 73 0.91 -1.01 18.87
N VAL A 74 1.11 0.30 18.99
CA VAL A 74 0.07 1.28 18.72
C VAL A 74 0.06 1.53 17.22
N ALA A 75 -1.11 1.49 16.62
CA ALA A 75 -1.29 1.80 15.21
C ALA A 75 -0.86 3.25 14.93
N SER A 76 -0.04 3.46 13.91
CA SER A 76 0.24 4.81 13.44
C SER A 76 -0.83 5.27 12.46
N GLU A 77 -1.15 6.54 12.51
CA GLU A 77 -2.19 7.17 11.71
C GLU A 77 -1.57 8.09 10.66
N VAL A 78 -2.03 7.98 9.42
CA VAL A 78 -1.55 8.77 8.29
C VAL A 78 -2.63 9.73 7.86
N TYR A 79 -2.32 11.01 7.90
CA TYR A 79 -3.24 12.11 7.59
C TYR A 79 -2.85 12.82 6.31
N SER A 80 -3.85 13.23 5.54
CA SER A 80 -3.68 14.15 4.41
C SER A 80 -3.37 15.58 4.87
N GLU A 81 -2.93 16.44 3.94
CA GLU A 81 -2.72 17.87 4.14
C GLU A 81 -3.97 18.57 4.71
N ASP A 82 -5.16 18.15 4.27
CA ASP A 82 -6.46 18.67 4.71
C ASP A 82 -7.01 17.95 5.95
N GLY A 83 -6.15 17.21 6.70
CA GLY A 83 -6.44 16.63 8.00
C GLY A 83 -7.32 15.38 8.00
N LYS A 84 -7.56 14.75 6.84
CA LYS A 84 -8.32 13.50 6.76
C LYS A 84 -7.43 12.30 6.99
N LEU A 85 -7.92 11.33 7.76
CA LEU A 85 -7.26 10.05 7.92
C LEU A 85 -7.28 9.29 6.58
N LEU A 86 -6.09 9.00 6.04
CA LEU A 86 -5.91 8.25 4.81
C LEU A 86 -5.92 6.75 5.07
N HIS A 87 -5.06 6.29 5.97
CA HIS A 87 -4.93 4.89 6.38
C HIS A 87 -4.18 4.79 7.71
N LYS A 88 -4.04 3.55 8.22
CA LYS A 88 -3.28 3.25 9.43
C LYS A 88 -2.20 2.22 9.14
N PHE A 89 -1.07 2.32 9.86
CA PHE A 89 -0.07 1.26 9.93
C PHE A 89 -0.24 0.52 11.25
N PHE A 90 -0.45 -0.77 11.21
CA PHE A 90 -0.53 -1.61 12.40
C PHE A 90 -0.10 -3.05 12.09
N SER A 91 0.60 -3.66 13.02
CA SER A 91 0.84 -5.10 13.04
C SER A 91 -0.29 -5.82 13.78
N GLU A 92 -0.82 -5.17 14.82
CA GLU A 92 -1.99 -5.57 15.60
C GLU A 92 -2.90 -4.34 15.68
N ASN A 93 -4.15 -4.44 15.24
CA ASN A 93 -5.07 -3.30 15.25
C ASN A 93 -5.45 -2.96 16.70
N ARG A 94 -4.76 -1.99 17.29
CA ARG A 94 -4.96 -1.51 18.68
C ARG A 94 -5.20 -0.01 18.67
N SER A 95 -6.26 0.39 19.36
CA SER A 95 -6.58 1.79 19.64
C SER A 95 -6.86 1.90 21.14
N PRO A 96 -5.97 2.44 21.96
CA PRO A 96 -6.16 2.53 23.39
C PRO A 96 -7.32 3.47 23.77
N VAL A 97 -7.92 3.22 24.91
CA VAL A 97 -8.97 4.03 25.55
C VAL A 97 -8.62 4.28 27.00
N ALA A 98 -9.13 5.38 27.56
CA ALA A 98 -9.11 5.66 28.99
C ALA A 98 -10.21 4.85 29.73
N TYR A 99 -10.13 4.74 31.05
CA TYR A 99 -11.05 3.95 31.86
C TYR A 99 -12.50 4.42 31.73
N ASP A 100 -12.73 5.72 31.74
CA ASP A 100 -14.03 6.37 31.57
C ASP A 100 -14.67 6.23 30.19
N GLU A 101 -13.87 5.82 29.20
CA GLU A 101 -14.35 5.47 27.85
C GLU A 101 -14.79 4.00 27.74
N ILE A 102 -14.66 3.19 28.81
CA ILE A 102 -15.07 1.77 28.82
C ILE A 102 -16.47 1.64 29.43
N SER A 103 -17.36 0.88 28.75
CA SER A 103 -18.70 0.61 29.28
C SER A 103 -18.62 -0.04 30.66
N PRO A 104 -19.37 0.48 31.66
CA PRO A 104 -19.48 -0.17 32.97
C PRO A 104 -19.99 -1.62 32.88
N TYR A 105 -20.84 -1.92 31.90
CA TYR A 105 -21.35 -3.26 31.67
C TYR A 105 -20.25 -4.24 31.25
N PHE A 106 -19.27 -3.77 30.44
CA PHE A 106 -18.13 -4.57 30.09
C PHE A 106 -17.23 -4.88 31.31
N VAL A 107 -16.96 -3.87 32.11
CA VAL A 107 -16.14 -4.01 33.34
C VAL A 107 -16.79 -5.00 34.31
N GLN A 108 -18.09 -4.86 34.57
CA GLN A 108 -18.86 -5.74 35.45
C GLN A 108 -18.88 -7.17 34.91
N ALA A 109 -19.22 -7.36 33.64
CA ALA A 109 -19.25 -8.66 33.00
C ALA A 109 -17.87 -9.37 33.03
N LEU A 110 -16.79 -8.59 32.83
CA LEU A 110 -15.42 -9.11 32.86
C LEU A 110 -15.06 -9.60 34.28
N ILE A 111 -15.32 -8.81 35.31
CA ILE A 111 -15.03 -9.15 36.69
C ILE A 111 -15.82 -10.37 37.11
N ASP A 112 -17.14 -10.36 36.93
CA ASP A 112 -18.03 -11.45 37.35
C ASP A 112 -17.76 -12.78 36.60
N THR A 113 -17.14 -12.72 35.41
CA THR A 113 -16.90 -13.91 34.59
C THR A 113 -15.48 -14.44 34.72
N GLU A 114 -14.47 -13.59 34.81
CA GLU A 114 -13.07 -13.95 34.76
C GLU A 114 -12.41 -13.93 36.15
N ASP A 115 -12.88 -13.03 37.08
CA ASP A 115 -12.22 -12.81 38.36
C ASP A 115 -13.16 -12.17 39.41
N GLU A 116 -14.14 -12.94 39.89
CA GLU A 116 -15.22 -12.45 40.79
C GLU A 116 -14.74 -11.74 42.07
N ARG A 117 -13.52 -12.01 42.50
CA ARG A 117 -12.88 -11.42 43.68
C ARG A 117 -11.77 -10.41 43.32
N PHE A 118 -11.79 -9.84 42.14
CA PHE A 118 -10.75 -8.93 41.63
C PHE A 118 -10.37 -7.83 42.59
N TYR A 119 -11.35 -7.21 43.27
CA TYR A 119 -11.11 -6.13 44.23
C TYR A 119 -10.63 -6.64 45.61
N GLN A 120 -10.64 -7.97 45.86
CA GLN A 120 -10.34 -8.56 47.18
C GLN A 120 -8.95 -9.17 47.31
N HIS A 121 -8.22 -9.26 46.21
CA HIS A 121 -6.87 -9.84 46.19
C HIS A 121 -5.85 -8.87 45.58
N SER A 122 -4.54 -9.20 45.73
CA SER A 122 -3.41 -8.44 45.20
C SER A 122 -2.62 -9.32 44.22
N GLY A 123 -3.18 -9.57 43.03
CA GLY A 123 -2.54 -10.33 41.92
C GLY A 123 -2.73 -11.87 42.01
N ILE A 124 -2.95 -12.43 43.18
CA ILE A 124 -3.19 -13.87 43.37
C ILE A 124 -4.46 -14.04 44.21
N ASP A 125 -5.43 -14.75 43.67
CA ASP A 125 -6.63 -15.15 44.41
C ASP A 125 -6.38 -16.53 45.03
N PHE A 126 -5.94 -16.52 46.28
CA PHE A 126 -5.67 -17.76 47.04
C PHE A 126 -6.94 -18.58 47.28
N VAL A 127 -8.08 -17.96 47.49
CA VAL A 127 -9.37 -18.65 47.69
C VAL A 127 -9.78 -19.41 46.42
N GLY A 128 -9.70 -18.73 45.27
CA GLY A 128 -9.95 -19.34 43.97
C GLY A 128 -8.96 -20.43 43.62
N LEU A 129 -7.68 -20.25 43.96
CA LEU A 129 -6.63 -21.26 43.75
C LEU A 129 -6.91 -22.54 44.56
N PHE A 130 -7.26 -22.42 45.84
CA PHE A 130 -7.64 -23.59 46.66
C PHE A 130 -8.91 -24.28 46.15
N ALA A 131 -9.92 -23.49 45.71
CA ALA A 131 -11.13 -24.04 45.11
C ALA A 131 -10.82 -24.81 43.82
N ALA A 132 -9.95 -24.24 42.94
CA ALA A 132 -9.56 -24.90 41.68
C ALA A 132 -8.77 -26.20 41.92
N VAL A 133 -7.88 -26.24 42.95
CA VAL A 133 -7.17 -27.47 43.31
C VAL A 133 -8.15 -28.53 43.83
N LYS A 134 -9.12 -28.16 44.66
CA LYS A 134 -10.18 -29.04 45.11
C LYS A 134 -11.04 -29.59 43.97
N ASP A 135 -11.45 -28.73 43.04
CA ASP A 135 -12.25 -29.11 41.88
C ASP A 135 -11.46 -30.05 40.94
N ALA A 136 -10.15 -29.78 40.74
CA ALA A 136 -9.26 -30.62 39.94
C ALA A 136 -9.11 -32.03 40.56
N ALA A 137 -9.01 -32.12 41.89
CA ALA A 137 -8.98 -33.41 42.61
C ALA A 137 -10.29 -34.21 42.44
N GLN A 138 -11.40 -33.52 42.08
CA GLN A 138 -12.71 -34.14 41.80
C GLN A 138 -12.96 -34.35 40.30
N GLY A 139 -11.92 -34.15 39.45
CA GLY A 139 -12.04 -34.30 37.99
C GLY A 139 -12.75 -33.14 37.29
N ARG A 140 -13.01 -32.03 38.00
CA ARG A 140 -13.63 -30.82 37.44
C ARG A 140 -12.58 -29.77 37.12
N ALA A 141 -12.55 -29.27 35.90
CA ALA A 141 -11.61 -28.21 35.50
C ALA A 141 -12.23 -26.81 35.77
N ARG A 142 -11.65 -26.10 36.74
CA ARG A 142 -11.95 -24.71 37.04
C ARG A 142 -10.71 -23.82 36.78
N GLY A 143 -10.87 -22.68 36.07
CA GLY A 143 -9.82 -21.68 35.94
C GLY A 143 -9.62 -20.91 37.26
N ALA A 144 -8.36 -20.61 37.62
CA ALA A 144 -7.99 -19.84 38.81
C ALA A 144 -6.98 -18.73 38.48
N SER A 145 -6.97 -18.25 37.26
CA SER A 145 -6.08 -17.15 36.85
C SER A 145 -6.80 -15.83 36.99
N THR A 146 -6.20 -14.87 37.69
CA THR A 146 -6.74 -13.52 37.87
C THR A 146 -6.61 -12.67 36.60
N ILE A 147 -7.36 -11.59 36.49
CA ILE A 147 -7.26 -10.60 35.40
C ILE A 147 -5.82 -10.08 35.31
N SER A 148 -5.18 -9.77 36.44
CA SER A 148 -3.79 -9.31 36.48
C SER A 148 -2.80 -10.34 35.90
N GLN A 149 -2.98 -11.64 36.20
CA GLN A 149 -2.17 -12.72 35.63
C GLN A 149 -2.42 -12.89 34.12
N GLN A 150 -3.68 -12.76 33.68
CA GLN A 150 -4.01 -12.80 32.25
C GLN A 150 -3.41 -11.60 31.50
N LEU A 151 -3.43 -10.39 32.10
CA LEU A 151 -2.79 -9.21 31.55
C LEU A 151 -1.29 -9.43 31.32
N VAL A 152 -0.56 -9.88 32.35
CA VAL A 152 0.87 -10.17 32.27
C VAL A 152 1.18 -11.21 31.17
N LYS A 153 0.38 -12.28 31.11
CA LYS A 153 0.49 -13.32 30.07
C LYS A 153 0.33 -12.73 28.66
N ASN A 154 -0.65 -11.83 28.46
CA ASN A 154 -1.00 -11.29 27.14
C ASN A 154 0.03 -10.24 26.66
N ILE A 155 0.46 -9.31 27.52
CA ILE A 155 1.45 -8.28 27.17
C ILE A 155 2.76 -8.90 26.68
N HIS A 156 3.25 -9.93 27.32
CA HIS A 156 4.59 -10.47 27.02
C HIS A 156 4.60 -11.72 26.15
N LYS A 157 3.45 -12.22 25.67
CA LYS A 157 3.37 -13.50 24.96
C LYS A 157 4.24 -14.57 25.66
N MET A 158 4.20 -14.59 27.01
CA MET A 158 5.14 -15.28 27.89
C MET A 158 5.36 -16.75 27.53
N ARG A 159 4.33 -17.40 26.98
CA ARG A 159 4.40 -18.84 26.64
C ARG A 159 5.27 -19.16 25.42
N SER A 160 5.63 -18.17 24.62
CA SER A 160 6.51 -18.33 23.44
C SER A 160 7.99 -18.07 23.75
N LYS A 161 8.33 -17.45 24.90
CA LYS A 161 9.70 -17.11 25.29
C LYS A 161 10.40 -18.25 26.04
N HIS A 162 11.73 -18.19 26.09
CA HIS A 162 12.54 -19.19 26.79
C HIS A 162 12.26 -19.22 28.31
N ALA A 163 12.00 -20.42 28.84
CA ALA A 163 11.80 -20.67 30.27
C ALA A 163 13.09 -21.06 30.98
N GLY A 164 14.26 -20.66 30.47
CA GLY A 164 15.56 -21.02 30.99
C GLY A 164 15.91 -22.49 30.84
N LEU A 165 16.98 -22.91 31.49
CA LEU A 165 17.44 -24.33 31.43
C LEU A 165 16.39 -25.32 31.94
N LEU A 166 15.67 -24.96 32.99
CA LEU A 166 14.60 -25.83 33.57
C LEU A 166 13.37 -25.93 32.66
N GLY A 167 13.17 -24.97 31.78
CA GLY A 167 12.05 -24.97 30.80
C GLY A 167 12.15 -26.06 29.74
N ASN A 168 13.31 -26.73 29.63
CA ASN A 168 13.50 -27.85 28.71
C ASN A 168 12.93 -29.18 29.28
N ILE A 169 12.56 -29.19 30.56
CA ILE A 169 11.98 -30.37 31.24
C ILE A 169 10.46 -30.37 30.97
N PRO A 170 9.89 -31.44 30.41
CA PRO A 170 8.45 -31.54 30.18
C PRO A 170 7.64 -31.27 31.47
N GLY A 171 6.60 -30.42 31.36
CA GLY A 171 5.76 -29.99 32.50
C GLY A 171 6.34 -28.85 33.36
N VAL A 172 7.67 -28.73 33.49
CA VAL A 172 8.32 -27.68 34.31
C VAL A 172 8.19 -26.30 33.68
N LYS A 173 8.23 -26.22 32.36
CA LYS A 173 8.02 -24.96 31.62
C LYS A 173 6.71 -24.24 32.02
N MET A 174 5.61 -24.98 32.09
CA MET A 174 4.31 -24.44 32.47
C MET A 174 4.31 -23.91 33.92
N LEU A 175 4.96 -24.64 34.83
CA LEU A 175 5.07 -24.22 36.23
C LEU A 175 5.89 -22.94 36.38
N ILE A 176 7.03 -22.84 35.69
CA ILE A 176 7.88 -21.64 35.71
C ILE A 176 7.09 -20.45 35.14
N MET A 177 6.41 -20.61 33.98
CA MET A 177 5.64 -19.55 33.39
C MET A 177 4.51 -19.06 34.28
N LYS A 178 3.82 -20.00 34.95
CA LYS A 178 2.74 -19.66 35.90
C LYS A 178 3.28 -18.98 37.16
N SER A 179 4.44 -19.37 37.66
CA SER A 179 5.11 -18.69 38.77
C SER A 179 5.49 -17.24 38.39
N LYS A 180 6.01 -17.04 37.21
CA LYS A 180 6.32 -15.69 36.70
C LYS A 180 5.04 -14.83 36.58
N GLU A 181 3.98 -15.38 35.97
CA GLU A 181 2.68 -14.70 35.89
C GLU A 181 2.19 -14.23 37.27
N MET A 182 2.29 -15.08 38.30
CA MET A 182 1.87 -14.76 39.67
C MET A 182 2.74 -13.69 40.30
N ILE A 183 4.09 -13.83 40.24
CA ILE A 183 5.04 -12.87 40.82
C ILE A 183 4.82 -11.47 40.21
N ILE A 184 4.83 -11.39 38.90
CA ILE A 184 4.71 -10.13 38.17
C ILE A 184 3.32 -9.51 38.36
N ALA A 185 2.24 -10.31 38.42
CA ALA A 185 0.91 -9.83 38.70
C ALA A 185 0.80 -9.22 40.11
N THR A 186 1.49 -9.80 41.10
CA THR A 186 1.57 -9.24 42.45
C THR A 186 2.36 -7.92 42.45
N GLU A 187 3.49 -7.86 41.77
CA GLU A 187 4.26 -6.62 41.63
C GLU A 187 3.47 -5.51 40.92
N LEU A 188 2.71 -5.86 39.89
CA LEU A 188 1.85 -4.94 39.15
C LEU A 188 0.79 -4.32 40.07
N GLU A 189 0.13 -5.12 40.89
CA GLU A 189 -0.91 -4.66 41.81
C GLU A 189 -0.38 -3.85 43.02
N LEU A 190 0.95 -3.86 43.25
CA LEU A 190 1.58 -2.96 44.25
C LEU A 190 1.80 -1.54 43.71
N VAL A 191 1.85 -1.36 42.38
CA VAL A 191 2.20 -0.07 41.75
C VAL A 191 1.08 0.51 40.90
N CYS A 192 0.10 -0.29 40.48
CA CYS A 192 -1.06 0.16 39.70
C CYS A 192 -2.35 -0.04 40.46
N SER A 193 -3.29 0.91 40.29
CA SER A 193 -4.66 0.78 40.75
C SER A 193 -5.43 -0.31 40.02
N LYS A 194 -6.53 -0.77 40.58
CA LYS A 194 -7.41 -1.75 39.93
C LYS A 194 -7.99 -1.22 38.61
N GLU A 195 -8.33 0.05 38.55
CA GLU A 195 -8.83 0.72 37.33
C GLU A 195 -7.75 0.76 36.24
N GLU A 196 -6.50 1.08 36.59
CA GLU A 196 -5.38 1.05 35.63
C GLU A 196 -5.14 -0.36 35.09
N ILE A 197 -5.25 -1.40 35.93
CA ILE A 197 -5.11 -2.80 35.51
C ILE A 197 -6.24 -3.20 34.56
N LEU A 198 -7.50 -2.82 34.85
CA LEU A 198 -8.63 -3.08 33.97
C LEU A 198 -8.49 -2.35 32.64
N THR A 199 -8.01 -1.10 32.66
CA THR A 199 -7.75 -0.31 31.47
C THR A 199 -6.68 -0.96 30.60
N MET A 200 -5.55 -1.36 31.20
CA MET A 200 -4.48 -2.08 30.49
C MET A 200 -4.98 -3.40 29.93
N TYR A 201 -5.81 -4.15 30.67
CA TYR A 201 -6.38 -5.40 30.21
C TYR A 201 -7.30 -5.19 29.00
N ALA A 202 -8.24 -4.27 29.12
CA ALA A 202 -9.20 -3.93 28.06
C ALA A 202 -8.51 -3.45 26.78
N ASN A 203 -7.38 -2.74 26.90
CA ASN A 203 -6.58 -2.26 25.76
C ASN A 203 -5.65 -3.33 25.15
N THR A 204 -5.42 -4.47 25.85
CA THR A 204 -4.40 -5.43 25.44
C THR A 204 -4.96 -6.74 24.92
N VAL A 205 -6.12 -7.16 25.42
CA VAL A 205 -6.66 -8.49 25.16
C VAL A 205 -7.09 -8.68 23.71
N ASP A 206 -6.82 -9.90 23.18
CA ASP A 206 -7.23 -10.31 21.84
C ASP A 206 -8.70 -10.79 21.86
N PHE A 207 -9.55 -10.14 21.07
CA PHE A 207 -10.96 -10.51 20.85
C PHE A 207 -11.16 -11.35 19.57
N GLY A 208 -10.09 -11.80 18.92
CA GLY A 208 -10.18 -12.49 17.63
C GLY A 208 -10.50 -11.57 16.45
N SER A 209 -10.52 -12.13 15.24
CA SER A 209 -10.75 -11.36 14.00
C SER A 209 -9.83 -10.14 13.87
N ASN A 210 -8.59 -10.24 14.35
CA ASN A 210 -7.60 -9.16 14.37
C ASN A 210 -8.00 -7.93 15.21
N ALA A 211 -8.94 -8.11 16.15
CA ALA A 211 -9.41 -7.04 17.05
C ALA A 211 -8.68 -7.12 18.39
N PHE A 212 -7.64 -6.31 18.57
CA PHE A 212 -6.90 -6.17 19.82
C PHE A 212 -7.37 -4.94 20.59
N GLY A 213 -7.79 -5.16 21.86
CA GLY A 213 -8.38 -4.12 22.72
C GLY A 213 -9.84 -3.87 22.45
N ILE A 214 -10.51 -3.31 23.48
CA ILE A 214 -11.97 -3.14 23.53
C ILE A 214 -12.50 -2.19 22.46
N LYS A 215 -11.76 -1.12 22.11
CA LYS A 215 -12.17 -0.13 21.10
C LYS A 215 -12.25 -0.77 19.72
N THR A 216 -11.25 -1.52 19.37
CA THR A 216 -11.22 -2.25 18.10
C THR A 216 -12.30 -3.33 18.07
N ALA A 217 -12.50 -4.05 19.19
CA ALA A 217 -13.53 -5.10 19.29
C ALA A 217 -14.95 -4.54 19.18
N ALA A 218 -15.29 -3.47 19.91
CA ALA A 218 -16.60 -2.82 19.85
C ALA A 218 -16.92 -2.38 18.41
N ARG A 219 -15.95 -1.75 17.75
CA ARG A 219 -16.08 -1.32 16.36
C ARG A 219 -16.19 -2.50 15.38
N THR A 220 -15.33 -3.52 15.53
CA THR A 220 -15.30 -4.68 14.62
C THR A 220 -16.59 -5.51 14.68
N TYR A 221 -17.11 -5.77 15.88
CA TYR A 221 -18.26 -6.65 16.03
C TYR A 221 -19.60 -5.92 15.99
N PHE A 222 -19.66 -4.68 16.52
CA PHE A 222 -20.94 -3.97 16.72
C PHE A 222 -20.99 -2.59 16.03
N GLY A 223 -19.87 -2.08 15.48
CA GLY A 223 -19.83 -0.76 14.84
C GLY A 223 -20.10 0.40 15.79
N THR A 224 -19.74 0.24 17.09
CA THR A 224 -20.00 1.18 18.18
C THR A 224 -18.73 1.55 18.94
N THR A 225 -18.82 2.50 19.86
CA THR A 225 -17.72 2.83 20.79
C THR A 225 -17.72 1.92 22.01
N PRO A 226 -16.59 1.75 22.73
CA PRO A 226 -16.56 0.95 23.96
C PRO A 226 -17.51 1.46 25.04
N GLN A 227 -17.73 2.78 25.11
CA GLN A 227 -18.61 3.42 26.09
C GLN A 227 -20.09 3.13 25.83
N GLU A 228 -20.47 3.00 24.55
CA GLU A 228 -21.85 2.78 24.10
C GLU A 228 -22.23 1.30 24.00
N LEU A 229 -21.34 0.38 24.37
CA LEU A 229 -21.64 -1.06 24.37
C LEU A 229 -22.82 -1.37 25.28
N LYS A 230 -23.81 -2.04 24.72
CA LYS A 230 -24.98 -2.55 25.48
C LYS A 230 -24.56 -3.76 26.31
N VAL A 231 -25.40 -4.14 27.27
CA VAL A 231 -25.17 -5.28 28.16
C VAL A 231 -24.92 -6.59 27.38
N GLU A 232 -25.79 -6.89 26.42
CA GLU A 232 -25.70 -8.11 25.58
C GLU A 232 -24.46 -8.09 24.69
N GLU A 233 -24.05 -6.93 24.20
CA GLU A 233 -22.83 -6.77 23.36
C GLU A 233 -21.56 -6.94 24.21
N ALA A 234 -21.54 -6.30 25.39
CA ALA A 234 -20.45 -6.47 26.36
C ALA A 234 -20.33 -7.94 26.80
N ALA A 235 -21.45 -8.62 27.03
CA ALA A 235 -21.46 -10.04 27.39
C ALA A 235 -20.93 -10.95 26.25
N VAL A 236 -21.16 -10.61 24.98
CA VAL A 236 -20.55 -11.31 23.83
C VAL A 236 -19.03 -11.14 23.86
N LEU A 237 -18.53 -9.91 24.02
CA LEU A 237 -17.08 -9.63 24.02
C LEU A 237 -16.38 -10.34 25.19
N VAL A 238 -16.95 -10.29 26.39
CA VAL A 238 -16.40 -11.03 27.54
C VAL A 238 -16.45 -12.54 27.29
N GLY A 239 -17.56 -13.04 26.74
CA GLY A 239 -17.69 -14.45 26.39
C GLY A 239 -16.63 -14.93 25.41
N LEU A 240 -16.20 -14.09 24.50
CA LEU A 240 -15.20 -14.36 23.47
C LEU A 240 -13.80 -14.56 24.05
N LEU A 241 -13.47 -13.92 25.18
CA LEU A 241 -12.15 -13.98 25.82
C LEU A 241 -11.74 -15.39 26.26
N LYS A 242 -12.69 -16.27 26.51
CA LYS A 242 -12.42 -17.68 26.87
C LYS A 242 -11.73 -18.45 25.75
N ALA A 243 -12.15 -18.23 24.50
CA ALA A 243 -11.53 -18.82 23.30
C ALA A 243 -12.01 -18.06 22.06
N THR A 244 -11.15 -17.22 21.54
CA THR A 244 -11.46 -16.20 20.49
C THR A 244 -11.86 -16.79 19.15
N THR A 245 -11.62 -18.07 18.89
CA THR A 245 -12.11 -18.79 17.71
C THR A 245 -13.39 -19.54 18.00
N ALA A 246 -13.43 -20.29 19.12
CA ALA A 246 -14.55 -21.18 19.45
C ALA A 246 -15.84 -20.44 19.80
N TYR A 247 -15.73 -19.23 20.36
CA TYR A 247 -16.85 -18.36 20.74
C TYR A 247 -16.99 -17.13 19.87
N ASN A 248 -16.33 -17.10 18.71
CA ASN A 248 -16.43 -16.00 17.75
C ASN A 248 -17.84 -15.95 17.17
N PRO A 249 -18.60 -14.84 17.33
CA PRO A 249 -19.98 -14.76 16.89
C PRO A 249 -20.13 -14.78 15.35
N LYS A 250 -19.10 -14.39 14.61
CA LYS A 250 -19.05 -14.48 13.15
C LYS A 250 -18.81 -15.91 12.66
N ILE A 251 -17.93 -16.66 13.36
CA ILE A 251 -17.49 -18.00 12.95
C ILE A 251 -18.42 -19.07 13.54
N ASN A 252 -18.75 -18.95 14.84
CA ASN A 252 -19.51 -19.93 15.62
C ASN A 252 -20.69 -19.30 16.37
N PRO A 253 -21.71 -18.77 15.70
CA PRO A 253 -22.79 -17.97 16.32
C PRO A 253 -23.55 -18.72 17.43
N LYS A 254 -23.77 -20.04 17.27
CA LYS A 254 -24.45 -20.86 18.28
C LYS A 254 -23.64 -20.99 19.58
N ASN A 255 -22.34 -21.15 19.47
CA ASN A 255 -21.46 -21.24 20.64
C ASN A 255 -21.30 -19.87 21.31
N ALA A 256 -21.19 -18.80 20.51
CA ALA A 256 -21.15 -17.42 20.99
C ALA A 256 -22.41 -17.08 21.79
N LEU A 257 -23.60 -17.41 21.28
CA LEU A 257 -24.88 -17.18 21.96
C LEU A 257 -24.93 -17.91 23.30
N ARG A 258 -24.57 -19.20 23.35
CA ARG A 258 -24.52 -19.95 24.60
C ARG A 258 -23.54 -19.34 25.62
N ARG A 259 -22.37 -18.93 25.16
CA ARG A 259 -21.35 -18.33 26.04
C ARG A 259 -21.76 -16.93 26.52
N ARG A 260 -22.38 -16.10 25.66
CA ARG A 260 -22.99 -14.83 26.05
C ARG A 260 -23.97 -15.02 27.20
N ASN A 261 -24.88 -16.01 27.06
CA ASN A 261 -25.89 -16.28 28.09
C ASN A 261 -25.28 -16.69 29.43
N VAL A 262 -24.16 -17.42 29.44
CA VAL A 262 -23.42 -17.69 30.68
C VAL A 262 -22.87 -16.40 31.32
N VAL A 263 -22.41 -15.43 30.52
CA VAL A 263 -21.94 -14.14 31.07
C VAL A 263 -23.10 -13.34 31.63
N ILE A 264 -24.28 -13.35 30.99
CA ILE A 264 -25.51 -12.70 31.49
C ILE A 264 -25.97 -13.37 32.81
N ASP A 265 -25.87 -14.70 32.89
CA ASP A 265 -26.22 -15.40 34.15
C ASP A 265 -25.23 -15.03 35.29
N ASN A 266 -23.95 -14.81 35.00
CA ASN A 266 -22.99 -14.32 35.98
C ASN A 266 -23.33 -12.91 36.46
N LEU A 267 -23.65 -11.96 35.56
CA LEU A 267 -24.11 -10.62 35.93
C LEU A 267 -25.37 -10.65 36.83
N CYS A 268 -26.30 -11.55 36.52
CA CYS A 268 -27.49 -11.75 37.34
C CYS A 268 -27.17 -12.31 38.73
N SER A 269 -26.27 -13.32 38.80
CA SER A 269 -25.87 -13.98 40.05
C SER A 269 -25.13 -13.03 41.01
N HIS A 270 -24.44 -11.99 40.48
CA HIS A 270 -23.76 -10.97 41.25
C HIS A 270 -24.62 -9.70 41.50
N GLY A 271 -25.89 -9.72 41.07
CA GLY A 271 -26.86 -8.66 41.40
C GLY A 271 -26.77 -7.43 40.48
N HIS A 272 -26.03 -7.50 39.37
CA HIS A 272 -25.96 -6.41 38.38
C HIS A 272 -27.16 -6.41 37.42
N LEU A 273 -27.91 -7.51 37.33
CA LEU A 273 -29.15 -7.67 36.57
C LEU A 273 -30.20 -8.36 37.42
N THR A 274 -31.44 -7.98 37.26
CA THR A 274 -32.57 -8.79 37.76
C THR A 274 -32.76 -10.05 36.92
N ALA A 275 -33.44 -11.05 37.49
CA ALA A 275 -33.74 -12.30 36.76
C ALA A 275 -34.59 -12.01 35.49
N GLN A 276 -35.51 -11.05 35.55
CA GLN A 276 -36.34 -10.65 34.42
C GLN A 276 -35.53 -9.97 33.29
N GLU A 277 -34.60 -9.09 33.64
CA GLU A 277 -33.72 -8.46 32.66
C GLU A 277 -32.80 -9.49 32.00
N ALA A 278 -32.21 -10.39 32.81
CA ALA A 278 -31.35 -11.44 32.32
C ALA A 278 -32.09 -12.37 31.34
N ASP A 279 -33.30 -12.77 31.66
CA ASP A 279 -34.13 -13.60 30.75
C ASP A 279 -34.52 -12.86 29.47
N SER A 280 -34.81 -11.58 29.55
CA SER A 280 -35.10 -10.75 28.38
C SER A 280 -33.87 -10.65 27.48
N LEU A 281 -32.68 -10.36 28.03
CA LEU A 281 -31.43 -10.25 27.27
C LEU A 281 -30.99 -11.59 26.65
N LYS A 282 -31.19 -12.72 27.33
CA LYS A 282 -30.84 -14.05 26.80
C LYS A 282 -31.65 -14.43 25.58
N ASN A 283 -32.88 -13.91 25.45
CA ASN A 283 -33.74 -14.16 24.29
C ASN A 283 -33.40 -13.29 23.06
N LEU A 284 -32.61 -12.23 23.20
CA LEU A 284 -32.20 -11.41 22.07
C LEU A 284 -31.22 -12.19 21.16
N PRO A 285 -31.30 -12.04 19.84
CA PRO A 285 -30.27 -12.54 18.93
C PRO A 285 -28.97 -11.73 19.12
N ILE A 286 -27.84 -12.27 18.64
CA ILE A 286 -26.60 -11.48 18.50
C ILE A 286 -26.67 -10.74 17.18
N GLU A 287 -26.85 -9.43 17.24
CA GLU A 287 -26.86 -8.56 16.05
C GLU A 287 -25.46 -8.03 15.78
N LEU A 288 -24.81 -8.52 14.70
CA LEU A 288 -23.49 -8.11 14.32
C LEU A 288 -23.52 -7.03 13.23
N LYS A 289 -22.78 -5.95 13.47
CA LYS A 289 -22.36 -5.00 12.42
C LYS A 289 -20.89 -5.25 12.09
N PHE A 290 -20.61 -6.48 11.66
CA PHE A 290 -19.26 -7.00 11.55
C PHE A 290 -18.47 -6.34 10.43
N SER A 291 -17.41 -5.62 10.79
CA SER A 291 -16.48 -5.00 9.86
C SER A 291 -15.06 -5.09 10.41
N VAL A 292 -14.20 -5.87 9.77
CA VAL A 292 -12.80 -5.96 10.14
C VAL A 292 -12.05 -4.84 9.45
N GLU A 293 -11.41 -3.97 10.24
CA GLU A 293 -10.50 -2.95 9.71
C GLU A 293 -9.22 -3.66 9.23
N ASN A 294 -9.06 -3.76 7.92
CA ASN A 294 -7.86 -4.31 7.32
C ASN A 294 -6.77 -3.24 7.23
N ALA A 295 -5.51 -3.67 7.28
CA ALA A 295 -4.37 -2.77 7.04
C ALA A 295 -4.41 -2.11 5.64
N TYR A 296 -5.26 -2.62 4.76
CA TYR A 296 -5.50 -2.13 3.41
C TYR A 296 -6.83 -1.39 3.26
N ASP A 297 -7.52 -1.07 4.37
CA ASP A 297 -8.67 -0.17 4.32
C ASP A 297 -8.18 1.28 4.35
N GLY A 298 -8.81 2.12 3.55
CA GLY A 298 -8.44 3.53 3.44
C GLY A 298 -8.33 3.98 1.98
N THR A 299 -7.86 5.20 1.79
CA THR A 299 -7.61 5.83 0.49
C THR A 299 -6.10 5.91 0.22
N ALA A 300 -5.71 6.12 -1.03
CA ALA A 300 -4.31 6.30 -1.42
C ALA A 300 -3.39 5.14 -1.01
N LEU A 301 -3.82 3.89 -1.23
CA LEU A 301 -3.12 2.71 -0.72
C LEU A 301 -1.73 2.51 -1.33
N TYR A 302 -1.49 2.93 -2.58
CA TYR A 302 -0.14 2.93 -3.17
C TYR A 302 0.77 3.98 -2.52
N PHE A 303 0.23 5.15 -2.20
CA PHE A 303 0.97 6.20 -1.49
C PHE A 303 1.49 5.75 -0.13
N ARG A 304 0.81 4.80 0.50
CA ARG A 304 1.25 4.15 1.74
C ARG A 304 2.68 3.59 1.64
N GLN A 305 3.04 2.99 0.49
CA GLN A 305 4.39 2.45 0.30
C GLN A 305 5.42 3.57 0.13
N ALA A 306 5.07 4.64 -0.57
CA ALA A 306 5.93 5.82 -0.70
C ALA A 306 6.23 6.45 0.68
N VAL A 307 5.19 6.60 1.52
CA VAL A 307 5.34 7.07 2.91
C VAL A 307 6.25 6.15 3.73
N LEU A 308 6.08 4.82 3.63
CA LEU A 308 6.94 3.87 4.34
C LEU A 308 8.40 3.95 3.91
N ASN A 309 8.66 4.14 2.62
CA ASN A 309 10.01 4.27 2.10
C ASN A 309 10.65 5.56 2.64
N GLU A 310 9.91 6.68 2.58
CA GLU A 310 10.41 7.96 3.09
C GLU A 310 10.68 7.94 4.59
N ILE A 311 9.84 7.28 5.41
CA ILE A 311 10.10 7.12 6.86
C ILE A 311 11.44 6.43 7.12
N ARG A 312 11.77 5.40 6.32
CA ARG A 312 13.05 4.68 6.46
C ARG A 312 14.26 5.58 6.20
N ASP A 313 14.10 6.52 5.26
CA ASP A 313 15.17 7.45 4.87
C ASP A 313 15.32 8.60 5.86
N VAL A 314 14.19 9.21 6.28
CA VAL A 314 14.21 10.43 7.12
C VAL A 314 14.21 10.15 8.63
N ALA A 315 13.75 8.97 9.04
CA ALA A 315 13.64 8.58 10.44
C ALA A 315 13.94 7.08 10.66
N PRO A 316 15.16 6.60 10.36
CA PRO A 316 15.51 5.17 10.28
C PRO A 316 15.39 4.39 11.61
N GLY A 317 15.08 5.04 12.72
CA GLY A 317 14.87 4.40 14.01
C GLY A 317 13.39 4.20 14.38
N LEU A 318 12.45 4.66 13.56
CA LEU A 318 11.02 4.58 13.83
C LEU A 318 10.41 3.35 13.15
N ASP A 319 9.52 2.68 13.87
CA ASP A 319 8.68 1.61 13.32
C ASP A 319 7.22 2.09 13.21
N PRO A 320 6.74 2.45 12.00
CA PRO A 320 5.38 2.94 11.83
C PRO A 320 4.30 1.91 12.21
N TYR A 321 4.65 0.62 12.32
CA TYR A 321 3.68 -0.41 12.71
C TYR A 321 3.49 -0.55 14.22
N THR A 322 4.37 0.03 15.04
CA THR A 322 4.40 -0.20 16.48
C THR A 322 4.49 1.05 17.33
N ASP A 323 4.97 2.18 16.79
CA ASP A 323 5.35 3.37 17.58
C ASP A 323 4.21 4.39 17.77
N GLY A 324 3.02 4.14 17.19
CA GLY A 324 1.85 5.01 17.36
C GLY A 324 2.06 6.42 16.81
N LEU A 325 2.70 6.52 15.64
CA LEU A 325 3.04 7.80 15.04
C LEU A 325 1.80 8.49 14.46
N LYS A 326 1.78 9.82 14.48
CA LYS A 326 0.90 10.62 13.64
C LYS A 326 1.72 11.19 12.51
N ILE A 327 1.44 10.71 11.30
CA ILE A 327 2.18 11.05 10.08
C ILE A 327 1.31 11.98 9.26
N TYR A 328 1.71 13.24 9.16
CA TYR A 328 1.04 14.24 8.34
C TYR A 328 1.73 14.31 7.00
N THR A 329 0.99 14.02 5.94
CA THR A 329 1.51 13.96 4.59
C THR A 329 1.19 15.20 3.78
N THR A 330 1.88 15.34 2.66
CA THR A 330 1.66 16.43 1.69
C THR A 330 0.47 16.17 0.76
N LEU A 331 -0.10 14.94 0.77
CA LEU A 331 -1.19 14.51 -0.07
C LEU A 331 -2.47 15.29 0.23
N ASN A 332 -3.15 15.80 -0.81
CA ASN A 332 -4.45 16.43 -0.67
C ASN A 332 -5.57 15.44 -0.97
N SER A 333 -6.47 15.20 0.00
CA SER A 333 -7.50 14.14 -0.13
C SER A 333 -8.49 14.36 -1.28
N ARG A 334 -8.75 15.61 -1.67
CA ARG A 334 -9.62 15.94 -2.80
C ARG A 334 -8.91 15.65 -4.12
N MET A 335 -7.66 16.12 -4.24
CA MET A 335 -6.84 15.87 -5.43
C MET A 335 -6.58 14.39 -5.63
N GLN A 336 -6.33 13.64 -4.56
CA GLN A 336 -6.19 12.19 -4.60
C GLN A 336 -7.43 11.52 -5.19
N ARG A 337 -8.60 11.87 -4.69
CA ARG A 337 -9.88 11.34 -5.21
C ARG A 337 -10.08 11.69 -6.68
N TYR A 338 -9.70 12.90 -7.11
CA TYR A 338 -9.79 13.30 -8.52
C TYR A 338 -8.82 12.54 -9.41
N ALA A 339 -7.62 12.22 -8.90
CA ALA A 339 -6.65 11.37 -9.59
C ALA A 339 -7.16 9.94 -9.74
N GLU A 340 -7.68 9.34 -8.68
CA GLU A 340 -8.27 7.99 -8.71
C GLU A 340 -9.47 7.92 -9.68
N GLN A 341 -10.33 8.94 -9.68
CA GLN A 341 -11.44 9.05 -10.66
C GLN A 341 -10.95 9.19 -12.09
N ALA A 342 -9.93 10.04 -12.33
CA ALA A 342 -9.37 10.24 -13.66
C ALA A 342 -8.72 8.97 -14.21
N VAL A 343 -7.99 8.26 -13.36
CA VAL A 343 -7.41 6.95 -13.69
C VAL A 343 -8.51 5.94 -14.01
N SER A 344 -9.51 5.81 -13.14
CA SER A 344 -10.60 4.85 -13.35
C SER A 344 -11.37 5.15 -14.63
N GLU A 345 -11.75 6.41 -14.87
CA GLU A 345 -12.49 6.85 -16.06
C GLU A 345 -11.71 6.57 -17.35
N GLN A 346 -10.45 6.96 -17.39
CA GLN A 346 -9.63 6.81 -18.58
C GLN A 346 -9.21 5.36 -18.82
N MET A 347 -8.81 4.63 -17.78
CA MET A 347 -8.32 3.26 -17.95
C MET A 347 -9.42 2.29 -18.36
N GLN A 348 -10.68 2.56 -18.01
CA GLN A 348 -11.82 1.82 -18.58
C GLN A 348 -11.94 2.01 -20.09
N LYS A 349 -11.71 3.24 -20.62
CA LYS A 349 -11.70 3.50 -22.06
C LYS A 349 -10.52 2.81 -22.73
N VAL A 350 -9.33 2.92 -22.12
CA VAL A 350 -8.10 2.26 -22.63
C VAL A 350 -8.31 0.75 -22.71
N GLN A 351 -8.90 0.16 -21.67
CA GLN A 351 -9.17 -1.29 -21.62
C GLN A 351 -10.13 -1.73 -22.73
N ARG A 352 -11.26 -1.04 -22.89
CA ARG A 352 -12.22 -1.33 -23.98
C ARG A 352 -11.58 -1.23 -25.36
N ASN A 353 -10.77 -0.17 -25.57
CA ASN A 353 -10.03 -0.01 -26.83
C ASN A 353 -9.01 -1.12 -27.04
N PHE A 354 -8.33 -1.57 -25.98
CA PHE A 354 -7.35 -2.66 -26.04
C PHE A 354 -8.03 -3.99 -26.36
N GLU A 355 -9.11 -4.33 -25.67
CA GLU A 355 -9.90 -5.53 -25.94
C GLU A 355 -10.52 -5.52 -27.35
N GLY A 356 -11.08 -4.40 -27.78
CA GLY A 356 -11.61 -4.25 -29.13
C GLY A 356 -10.54 -4.36 -30.23
N HIS A 357 -9.33 -3.90 -29.92
CA HIS A 357 -8.20 -3.97 -30.86
C HIS A 357 -7.64 -5.38 -31.04
N TRP A 358 -7.58 -6.16 -29.95
CA TRP A 358 -7.07 -7.53 -29.95
C TRP A 358 -8.16 -8.56 -30.26
N GLY A 359 -9.43 -8.29 -29.94
CA GLY A 359 -10.55 -9.19 -30.09
C GLY A 359 -10.29 -10.52 -29.38
N THR A 360 -10.25 -11.63 -30.14
CA THR A 360 -9.93 -12.97 -29.61
C THR A 360 -8.44 -13.34 -29.70
N ALA A 361 -7.61 -12.46 -30.26
CA ALA A 361 -6.17 -12.71 -30.38
C ALA A 361 -5.44 -12.40 -29.06
N GLU A 362 -4.44 -13.21 -28.77
CA GLU A 362 -3.60 -13.01 -27.59
C GLU A 362 -2.68 -11.79 -27.75
N PRO A 363 -2.61 -10.87 -26.76
CA PRO A 363 -1.91 -9.60 -26.91
C PRO A 363 -0.40 -9.67 -26.64
N TRP A 364 0.18 -10.84 -26.36
CA TRP A 364 1.60 -10.99 -26.13
C TRP A 364 2.35 -11.27 -27.44
N VAL A 365 3.01 -10.24 -27.89
CA VAL A 365 3.72 -10.22 -29.17
C VAL A 365 5.12 -9.64 -29.04
N ASP A 366 5.94 -9.93 -30.05
CA ASP A 366 7.26 -9.33 -30.18
C ASP A 366 7.17 -7.88 -30.78
N GLU A 367 8.31 -7.23 -30.93
CA GLU A 367 8.41 -5.88 -31.51
C GLU A 367 7.89 -5.76 -32.95
N ARG A 368 7.67 -6.87 -33.61
CA ARG A 368 7.11 -6.96 -34.97
C ARG A 368 5.65 -7.43 -34.98
N ASN A 369 4.98 -7.34 -33.83
CA ASN A 369 3.61 -7.81 -33.63
C ASN A 369 3.38 -9.31 -33.94
N ARG A 370 4.42 -10.17 -33.82
CA ARG A 370 4.27 -11.62 -33.99
C ARG A 370 3.98 -12.27 -32.65
N PRO A 371 3.02 -13.22 -32.58
CA PRO A 371 2.72 -13.92 -31.34
C PRO A 371 3.94 -14.63 -30.75
N ILE A 372 4.10 -14.59 -29.44
CA ILE A 372 5.18 -15.24 -28.70
C ILE A 372 4.69 -16.62 -28.22
N PRO A 373 5.13 -17.74 -28.83
CA PRO A 373 4.69 -19.06 -28.41
C PRO A 373 5.12 -19.37 -26.98
N GLY A 374 4.22 -19.97 -26.18
CA GLY A 374 4.52 -20.38 -24.80
C GLY A 374 4.67 -19.23 -23.80
N PHE A 375 4.24 -18.01 -24.12
CA PHE A 375 4.30 -16.86 -23.20
C PHE A 375 3.60 -17.16 -21.87
N LEU A 376 2.34 -17.63 -21.91
CA LEU A 376 1.60 -17.99 -20.70
C LEU A 376 2.28 -19.13 -19.91
N ASP A 377 2.81 -20.14 -20.59
CA ASP A 377 3.55 -21.24 -19.95
C ASP A 377 4.84 -20.77 -19.25
N ALA A 378 5.44 -19.69 -19.72
CA ALA A 378 6.57 -19.06 -19.07
C ALA A 378 6.12 -18.23 -17.86
N LYS A 379 5.01 -17.46 -18.00
CA LYS A 379 4.53 -16.56 -16.95
C LYS A 379 3.87 -17.30 -15.79
N ILE A 380 3.12 -18.38 -16.04
CA ILE A 380 2.51 -19.16 -14.95
C ILE A 380 3.56 -19.70 -13.96
N LYS A 381 4.77 -19.98 -14.38
CA LYS A 381 5.88 -20.45 -13.53
C LYS A 381 6.31 -19.42 -12.49
N GLN A 382 5.99 -18.15 -12.69
CA GLN A 382 6.31 -17.06 -11.76
C GLN A 382 5.24 -16.88 -10.67
N THR A 383 4.08 -17.55 -10.81
CA THR A 383 2.95 -17.44 -9.87
C THR A 383 3.14 -18.31 -8.62
N ASP A 384 2.53 -17.91 -7.52
CA ASP A 384 2.54 -18.69 -6.27
C ASP A 384 1.83 -20.03 -6.43
N VAL A 385 0.78 -20.09 -7.23
CA VAL A 385 0.05 -21.32 -7.53
C VAL A 385 0.98 -22.37 -8.18
N TYR A 386 1.77 -21.94 -9.16
CA TYR A 386 2.75 -22.85 -9.78
C TYR A 386 3.82 -23.28 -8.77
N ARG A 387 4.37 -22.34 -7.98
CA ARG A 387 5.40 -22.65 -6.96
C ARG A 387 4.87 -23.62 -5.91
N TYR A 388 3.64 -23.44 -5.45
CA TYR A 388 2.97 -24.36 -4.55
C TYR A 388 2.79 -25.77 -5.15
N LEU A 389 2.26 -25.85 -6.37
CA LEU A 389 2.03 -27.12 -7.06
C LEU A 389 3.35 -27.84 -7.39
N ALA A 390 4.37 -27.12 -7.84
CA ALA A 390 5.69 -27.70 -8.12
C ALA A 390 6.36 -28.23 -6.85
N ALA A 391 6.24 -27.53 -5.72
CA ALA A 391 6.74 -28.03 -4.43
C ALA A 391 5.96 -29.26 -3.93
N LYS A 392 4.65 -29.34 -4.22
CA LYS A 392 3.78 -30.47 -3.82
C LYS A 392 4.00 -31.72 -4.68
N TYR A 393 4.37 -31.54 -5.96
CA TYR A 393 4.55 -32.63 -6.95
C TYR A 393 5.90 -32.51 -7.66
N PRO A 394 7.05 -32.58 -6.94
CA PRO A 394 8.37 -32.27 -7.51
C PRO A 394 8.79 -33.21 -8.64
N ASP A 395 8.39 -34.49 -8.55
CA ASP A 395 8.79 -35.52 -9.52
C ASP A 395 7.78 -35.71 -10.67
N ASN A 396 6.69 -34.91 -10.68
CA ASN A 396 5.58 -35.09 -11.63
C ASN A 396 5.12 -33.78 -12.27
N PRO A 397 5.91 -33.18 -13.18
CA PRO A 397 5.57 -31.92 -13.85
C PRO A 397 4.26 -32.00 -14.67
N GLU A 398 3.88 -33.20 -15.13
CA GLU A 398 2.62 -33.40 -15.85
C GLU A 398 1.39 -33.21 -14.95
N ILE A 399 1.47 -33.66 -13.68
CA ILE A 399 0.40 -33.41 -12.70
C ILE A 399 0.28 -31.92 -12.42
N VAL A 400 1.40 -31.20 -12.34
CA VAL A 400 1.38 -29.74 -12.17
C VAL A 400 0.67 -29.06 -13.34
N ARG A 401 1.00 -29.44 -14.61
CA ARG A 401 0.33 -28.90 -15.79
C ARG A 401 -1.17 -29.21 -15.81
N GLN A 402 -1.55 -30.45 -15.46
CA GLN A 402 -2.95 -30.85 -15.37
C GLN A 402 -3.68 -30.01 -14.34
N LYS A 403 -3.13 -29.86 -13.12
CA LYS A 403 -3.73 -29.07 -12.03
C LYS A 403 -3.92 -27.59 -12.37
N LEU A 404 -2.97 -27.00 -13.11
CA LEU A 404 -3.07 -25.62 -13.58
C LEU A 404 -4.19 -25.40 -14.60
N ARG A 405 -4.65 -26.46 -15.27
CA ARG A 405 -5.76 -26.45 -16.26
C ARG A 405 -7.08 -26.94 -15.69
N GLU A 406 -7.13 -27.43 -14.46
CA GLU A 406 -8.38 -27.83 -13.81
C GLU A 406 -9.20 -26.58 -13.42
N PRO A 407 -10.47 -26.49 -13.85
CA PRO A 407 -11.34 -25.38 -13.45
C PRO A 407 -11.62 -25.40 -11.94
N HIS A 408 -11.57 -24.21 -11.32
CA HIS A 408 -11.93 -23.99 -9.92
C HIS A 408 -12.53 -22.59 -9.76
N PRO A 409 -13.25 -22.30 -8.67
CA PRO A 409 -13.77 -20.98 -8.40
C PRO A 409 -12.63 -19.96 -8.22
N VAL A 410 -12.67 -18.87 -8.96
CA VAL A 410 -11.70 -17.76 -8.89
C VAL A 410 -12.43 -16.44 -8.73
N LYS A 411 -11.79 -15.49 -8.06
CA LYS A 411 -12.25 -14.11 -7.95
C LYS A 411 -11.39 -13.26 -8.86
N LEU A 412 -12.03 -12.57 -9.78
CA LEU A 412 -11.39 -11.77 -10.81
C LEU A 412 -11.76 -10.31 -10.65
N PHE A 413 -10.80 -9.44 -10.92
CA PHE A 413 -11.08 -8.02 -11.05
C PHE A 413 -11.91 -7.75 -12.31
N SER A 414 -12.86 -6.83 -12.21
CA SER A 414 -13.44 -6.12 -13.35
C SER A 414 -13.77 -4.69 -12.95
N TYR A 415 -13.91 -3.79 -13.91
CA TYR A 415 -14.28 -2.41 -13.62
C TYR A 415 -15.69 -2.26 -13.04
N GLU A 416 -16.56 -3.27 -13.18
CA GLU A 416 -17.89 -3.33 -12.57
C GLU A 416 -17.88 -3.95 -11.16
N GLY A 417 -16.71 -4.43 -10.70
CA GLY A 417 -16.52 -5.07 -9.41
C GLY A 417 -15.92 -6.47 -9.51
N VAL A 418 -15.78 -7.16 -8.38
CA VAL A 418 -15.22 -8.51 -8.35
C VAL A 418 -16.18 -9.49 -8.96
N LYS A 419 -15.74 -10.25 -9.98
CA LYS A 419 -16.47 -11.36 -10.60
C LYS A 419 -16.02 -12.69 -10.01
N GLU A 420 -16.96 -13.57 -9.74
CA GLU A 420 -16.67 -14.96 -9.35
C GLU A 420 -16.97 -15.87 -10.55
N GLU A 421 -15.93 -16.54 -11.03
CA GLU A 421 -16.00 -17.39 -12.23
C GLU A 421 -15.40 -18.77 -11.93
N ILE A 422 -15.78 -19.77 -12.74
CA ILE A 422 -15.16 -21.10 -12.69
C ILE A 422 -14.24 -21.22 -13.90
N MET A 423 -12.94 -21.13 -13.67
CA MET A 423 -11.93 -21.23 -14.71
C MET A 423 -10.62 -21.83 -14.20
N SER A 424 -9.75 -22.21 -15.10
CA SER A 424 -8.43 -22.73 -14.73
C SER A 424 -7.47 -21.62 -14.30
N SER A 425 -6.40 -21.99 -13.58
CA SER A 425 -5.34 -21.03 -13.25
C SER A 425 -4.68 -20.42 -14.49
N MET A 426 -4.59 -21.17 -15.59
CA MET A 426 -4.07 -20.67 -16.87
C MET A 426 -4.99 -19.61 -17.48
N ASP A 427 -6.30 -19.87 -17.50
CA ASP A 427 -7.29 -18.94 -18.05
C ASP A 427 -7.41 -17.69 -17.17
N SER A 428 -7.33 -17.85 -15.83
CA SER A 428 -7.31 -16.75 -14.87
C SER A 428 -6.08 -15.85 -15.10
N LEU A 429 -4.90 -16.45 -15.28
CA LEU A 429 -3.69 -15.69 -15.60
C LEU A 429 -3.83 -14.96 -16.93
N SER A 430 -4.32 -15.65 -17.99
CA SER A 430 -4.56 -15.02 -19.28
C SER A 430 -5.49 -13.82 -19.15
N TYR A 431 -6.62 -13.97 -18.45
CA TYR A 431 -7.57 -12.89 -18.20
C TYR A 431 -6.91 -11.70 -17.49
N MET A 432 -6.12 -11.93 -16.45
CA MET A 432 -5.47 -10.87 -15.69
C MET A 432 -4.39 -10.14 -16.49
N LEU A 433 -3.68 -10.83 -17.37
CA LEU A 433 -2.64 -10.24 -18.24
C LEU A 433 -3.20 -9.38 -19.37
N HIS A 434 -4.51 -9.41 -19.63
CA HIS A 434 -5.16 -8.52 -20.59
C HIS A 434 -5.39 -7.11 -20.05
N PHE A 435 -5.21 -6.86 -18.75
CA PHE A 435 -5.41 -5.52 -18.21
C PHE A 435 -4.24 -4.61 -18.53
N MET A 436 -4.60 -3.37 -18.88
CA MET A 436 -3.65 -2.28 -19.03
C MET A 436 -3.49 -1.57 -17.68
N HIS A 437 -2.26 -1.22 -17.35
CA HIS A 437 -1.82 -0.63 -16.11
C HIS A 437 -1.46 0.84 -16.26
N THR A 438 -1.38 1.55 -15.14
CA THR A 438 -1.01 2.97 -15.12
C THR A 438 -0.31 3.35 -13.83
N GLY A 439 0.47 4.43 -13.88
CA GLY A 439 0.97 5.14 -12.72
C GLY A 439 0.75 6.64 -12.92
N PHE A 440 0.18 7.33 -11.92
CA PHE A 440 -0.04 8.77 -11.96
C PHE A 440 0.44 9.46 -10.69
N VAL A 441 1.19 10.55 -10.82
CA VAL A 441 1.62 11.38 -9.70
C VAL A 441 1.51 12.86 -10.05
N ALA A 442 1.15 13.68 -9.05
CA ALA A 442 1.09 15.13 -9.18
C ALA A 442 1.87 15.82 -8.05
N ILE A 443 2.76 16.76 -8.40
CA ILE A 443 3.71 17.42 -7.52
C ILE A 443 3.61 18.95 -7.65
N GLU A 444 3.63 19.66 -6.53
CA GLU A 444 3.76 21.13 -6.50
C GLU A 444 5.22 21.53 -6.77
N PRO A 445 5.48 22.33 -7.81
CA PRO A 445 6.86 22.66 -8.19
C PRO A 445 7.64 23.46 -7.14
N GLU A 446 6.97 24.35 -6.44
CA GLU A 446 7.58 25.30 -5.52
C GLU A 446 8.01 24.64 -4.19
N THR A 447 7.26 23.63 -3.76
CA THR A 447 7.43 22.98 -2.45
C THR A 447 7.98 21.57 -2.55
N GLY A 448 7.85 20.89 -3.70
CA GLY A 448 8.14 19.46 -3.84
C GLY A 448 7.05 18.55 -3.25
N CYS A 449 5.94 19.13 -2.75
CA CYS A 449 4.86 18.36 -2.13
C CYS A 449 4.13 17.45 -3.13
N VAL A 450 4.04 16.17 -2.84
CA VAL A 450 3.23 15.20 -3.60
C VAL A 450 1.76 15.38 -3.23
N LYS A 451 0.92 15.81 -4.18
CA LYS A 451 -0.49 16.15 -3.96
C LYS A 451 -1.47 15.05 -4.34
N ALA A 452 -1.11 14.18 -5.28
CA ALA A 452 -1.88 13.01 -5.66
C ALA A 452 -0.96 11.89 -6.12
N TYR A 453 -1.34 10.64 -5.88
CA TYR A 453 -0.52 9.47 -6.14
C TYR A 453 -1.38 8.22 -6.40
N VAL A 454 -1.33 7.68 -7.59
CA VAL A 454 -2.07 6.47 -7.99
C VAL A 454 -1.10 5.51 -8.64
N GLY A 455 -0.80 4.39 -7.99
CA GLY A 455 0.23 3.44 -8.44
C GLY A 455 -0.26 2.43 -9.47
N ASP A 456 -1.58 2.17 -9.54
CA ASP A 456 -2.22 1.34 -10.58
C ASP A 456 -3.75 1.46 -10.48
N ILE A 457 -4.46 0.69 -11.32
CA ILE A 457 -5.92 0.70 -11.47
C ILE A 457 -6.68 0.14 -10.25
N ASP A 458 -6.14 -0.87 -9.55
CA ASP A 458 -6.72 -1.43 -8.32
C ASP A 458 -5.66 -2.03 -7.38
N PHE A 459 -5.51 -1.45 -6.20
CA PHE A 459 -4.54 -1.91 -5.20
C PHE A 459 -4.87 -3.30 -4.63
N LYS A 460 -6.13 -3.69 -4.57
CA LYS A 460 -6.51 -4.99 -3.99
C LYS A 460 -6.00 -6.14 -4.86
N THR A 461 -6.03 -5.94 -6.15
CA THR A 461 -5.62 -6.92 -7.15
C THR A 461 -4.14 -6.83 -7.48
N TRP A 462 -3.64 -5.65 -7.79
CA TRP A 462 -2.25 -5.41 -8.16
C TRP A 462 -1.54 -4.57 -7.11
N LYS A 463 -0.50 -5.16 -6.50
CA LYS A 463 0.30 -4.49 -5.45
C LYS A 463 1.50 -3.75 -6.02
N HIS A 464 1.82 -4.00 -7.29
CA HIS A 464 2.93 -3.34 -7.96
C HIS A 464 2.63 -1.84 -8.11
N ASP A 465 3.62 -1.02 -7.79
CA ASP A 465 3.48 0.43 -7.83
C ASP A 465 4.19 0.99 -9.06
N ASN A 466 3.42 1.28 -10.10
CA ASN A 466 3.97 1.78 -11.36
C ASN A 466 4.51 3.21 -11.27
N VAL A 467 4.20 3.98 -10.22
CA VAL A 467 4.81 5.30 -10.01
C VAL A 467 6.27 5.19 -9.60
N LEU A 468 6.63 4.12 -8.88
CA LEU A 468 8.01 3.82 -8.46
C LEU A 468 8.71 2.78 -9.34
N ALA A 469 7.98 2.13 -10.22
CA ALA A 469 8.55 1.20 -11.20
C ALA A 469 9.22 1.96 -12.34
N SER A 470 10.29 1.38 -12.88
CA SER A 470 11.04 1.96 -13.99
C SER A 470 10.44 1.56 -15.33
N HIS A 471 10.19 2.55 -16.17
CA HIS A 471 9.62 2.40 -17.52
C HIS A 471 10.36 3.26 -18.52
N GLN A 472 10.31 2.93 -19.80
CA GLN A 472 10.98 3.67 -20.83
C GLN A 472 10.24 4.98 -21.15
N PRO A 473 10.82 6.17 -20.87
CA PRO A 473 10.14 7.48 -21.01
C PRO A 473 9.89 7.89 -22.45
N GLY A 474 10.62 7.33 -23.41
CA GLY A 474 10.51 7.72 -24.81
C GLY A 474 10.69 9.24 -24.98
N SER A 475 9.88 9.85 -25.80
CA SER A 475 9.98 11.29 -26.14
C SER A 475 9.77 12.25 -24.98
N THR A 476 9.33 11.83 -23.79
CA THR A 476 9.32 12.73 -22.61
C THR A 476 10.73 13.05 -22.15
N PHE A 477 11.71 12.19 -22.43
CA PHE A 477 13.12 12.43 -22.14
C PHE A 477 13.72 13.61 -22.94
N LYS A 478 13.12 14.01 -24.04
CA LYS A 478 13.52 15.19 -24.82
C LYS A 478 13.55 16.48 -24.01
N LEU A 479 12.84 16.53 -22.87
CA LEU A 479 12.97 17.63 -21.92
C LEU A 479 14.46 17.90 -21.61
N PHE A 480 15.21 16.88 -21.27
CA PHE A 480 16.62 17.03 -20.85
C PHE A 480 17.54 17.41 -22.01
N VAL A 481 17.29 16.86 -23.21
CA VAL A 481 18.03 17.21 -24.41
C VAL A 481 17.88 18.68 -24.75
N TYR A 482 16.64 19.18 -24.74
CA TYR A 482 16.38 20.59 -25.03
C TYR A 482 16.79 21.51 -23.88
N SER A 483 16.68 21.06 -22.63
CA SER A 483 17.19 21.82 -21.48
C SER A 483 18.73 21.96 -21.56
N ALA A 484 19.45 20.91 -21.93
CA ALA A 484 20.89 20.98 -22.18
C ALA A 484 21.21 21.92 -23.35
N ALA A 485 20.40 21.94 -24.40
CA ALA A 485 20.54 22.87 -25.52
C ALA A 485 20.35 24.33 -25.07
N MET A 486 19.35 24.61 -24.21
CA MET A 486 19.17 25.95 -23.65
C MET A 486 20.35 26.37 -22.75
N LYS A 487 20.90 25.45 -21.94
CA LYS A 487 22.13 25.69 -21.14
C LYS A 487 23.34 25.99 -22.01
N HIS A 488 23.39 25.51 -23.24
CA HIS A 488 24.43 25.80 -24.23
C HIS A 488 24.16 27.07 -25.05
N GLY A 489 23.18 27.89 -24.63
CA GLY A 489 22.91 29.21 -25.22
C GLY A 489 21.94 29.19 -26.39
N LEU A 490 21.33 28.06 -26.73
CA LEU A 490 20.30 27.98 -27.75
C LEU A 490 18.97 28.55 -27.21
N CYS A 491 18.08 28.92 -28.15
CA CYS A 491 16.76 29.47 -27.86
C CYS A 491 15.67 28.76 -28.68
N PRO A 492 14.39 28.90 -28.33
CA PRO A 492 13.27 28.32 -29.08
C PRO A 492 13.21 28.64 -30.56
N ALA A 493 13.77 29.82 -30.96
CA ALA A 493 13.78 30.28 -32.36
C ALA A 493 14.91 29.67 -33.20
N ASP A 494 15.96 29.12 -32.57
CA ASP A 494 17.05 28.46 -33.30
C ASP A 494 16.55 27.31 -34.14
N ARG A 495 17.14 27.14 -35.32
CA ARG A 495 16.64 26.20 -36.31
C ARG A 495 17.58 25.00 -36.51
N ARG A 496 17.00 23.83 -36.72
CA ARG A 496 17.71 22.62 -37.13
C ARG A 496 16.91 21.91 -38.22
N ARG A 497 17.64 21.33 -39.15
CA ARG A 497 17.06 20.65 -40.30
C ARG A 497 16.62 19.24 -39.89
N ASP A 498 15.38 18.87 -40.23
CA ASP A 498 14.86 17.50 -40.16
C ASP A 498 15.39 16.74 -41.37
N GLU A 499 16.44 15.97 -41.15
CA GLU A 499 17.15 15.20 -42.23
C GLU A 499 17.65 13.85 -41.68
N TYR A 500 18.06 12.98 -42.60
CA TYR A 500 18.57 11.67 -42.21
C TYR A 500 19.77 11.77 -41.28
N VAL A 501 19.69 11.04 -40.17
CA VAL A 501 20.77 10.89 -39.20
C VAL A 501 21.22 9.42 -39.25
N GLN A 502 22.53 9.21 -39.28
CA GLN A 502 23.11 7.89 -39.25
C GLN A 502 24.34 7.91 -38.34
N MET A 503 24.40 6.97 -37.43
CA MET A 503 25.48 6.86 -36.45
C MET A 503 25.94 5.43 -36.28
N GLU A 504 27.26 5.27 -36.07
CA GLU A 504 27.80 4.01 -35.59
C GLU A 504 27.53 3.87 -34.10
N VAL A 505 26.91 2.75 -33.72
CA VAL A 505 26.63 2.38 -32.32
C VAL A 505 27.11 0.94 -32.10
N TYR A 506 27.35 0.60 -30.84
CA TYR A 506 27.60 -0.78 -30.43
C TYR A 506 26.31 -1.39 -29.92
N ASP A 507 25.83 -2.44 -30.56
CA ASP A 507 24.71 -3.27 -30.08
C ASP A 507 25.24 -4.65 -29.72
N LYS A 508 25.08 -5.05 -28.46
CA LYS A 508 25.61 -6.31 -27.90
C LYS A 508 27.08 -6.60 -28.22
N GLY A 509 27.88 -5.53 -28.31
CA GLY A 509 29.32 -5.60 -28.61
C GLY A 509 29.65 -5.61 -30.10
N GLU A 510 28.66 -5.63 -30.99
CA GLU A 510 28.83 -5.52 -32.42
C GLU A 510 28.60 -4.08 -32.91
N LYS A 511 29.45 -3.64 -33.83
CA LYS A 511 29.34 -2.32 -34.46
C LYS A 511 28.20 -2.34 -35.49
N THR A 512 27.18 -1.51 -35.26
CA THR A 512 26.03 -1.40 -36.19
C THR A 512 25.73 0.04 -36.54
N MET A 513 24.99 0.25 -37.60
CA MET A 513 24.56 1.59 -38.05
C MET A 513 23.13 1.86 -37.56
N TRP A 514 23.01 2.78 -36.59
CA TRP A 514 21.73 3.21 -36.10
C TRP A 514 21.17 4.39 -36.91
N ARG A 515 19.88 4.31 -37.28
CA ARG A 515 19.18 5.29 -38.11
C ARG A 515 17.84 5.60 -37.45
N PRO A 516 17.77 6.68 -36.62
CA PRO A 516 16.51 7.10 -36.02
C PRO A 516 15.55 7.64 -37.08
N HIS A 517 14.27 7.29 -36.96
CA HIS A 517 13.18 7.79 -37.78
C HIS A 517 12.22 8.63 -36.92
N ASN A 518 11.49 9.58 -37.54
CA ASN A 518 10.38 10.24 -36.88
C ASN A 518 9.22 9.28 -36.63
N ALA A 519 8.33 9.58 -35.71
CA ALA A 519 7.26 8.68 -35.31
C ALA A 519 6.27 8.33 -36.43
N ASP A 520 6.11 9.22 -37.42
CA ASP A 520 5.32 9.02 -38.64
C ASP A 520 6.10 8.34 -39.77
N GLY A 521 7.36 7.98 -39.53
CA GLY A 521 8.25 7.39 -40.53
C GLY A 521 8.74 8.37 -41.62
N THR A 522 8.36 9.64 -41.56
CA THR A 522 8.72 10.66 -42.57
C THR A 522 9.91 11.50 -42.13
N ILE A 523 10.62 12.08 -43.09
CA ILE A 523 11.70 13.04 -42.90
C ILE A 523 11.41 14.21 -43.84
N SER A 524 11.04 15.34 -43.30
CA SER A 524 10.50 16.46 -44.06
C SER A 524 11.53 17.29 -44.84
N GLY A 525 12.83 17.18 -44.46
CA GLY A 525 13.88 18.06 -45.02
C GLY A 525 13.76 19.54 -44.58
N ALA A 526 12.78 19.86 -43.81
CA ALA A 526 12.48 21.23 -43.39
C ALA A 526 13.46 21.76 -42.33
N ASN A 527 13.76 23.06 -42.40
CA ASN A 527 14.56 23.74 -41.39
C ASN A 527 13.64 24.34 -40.32
N LEU A 528 13.39 23.54 -39.26
CA LEU A 528 12.42 23.83 -38.20
C LEU A 528 13.01 24.61 -37.03
N PRO A 529 12.29 25.60 -36.47
CA PRO A 529 12.68 26.17 -35.17
C PRO A 529 12.55 25.12 -34.08
N LEU A 530 13.40 25.19 -33.06
CA LEU A 530 13.41 24.22 -31.93
C LEU A 530 12.04 24.13 -31.24
N ARG A 531 11.29 25.26 -31.20
CA ARG A 531 9.91 25.30 -30.72
C ARG A 531 9.01 24.33 -31.48
N ALA A 532 9.01 24.40 -32.81
CA ALA A 532 8.20 23.51 -33.65
C ALA A 532 8.70 22.07 -33.60
N ALA A 533 10.02 21.85 -33.59
CA ALA A 533 10.62 20.54 -33.52
C ALA A 533 10.28 19.82 -32.17
N PHE A 534 10.28 20.56 -31.05
CA PHE A 534 9.87 20.02 -29.76
C PHE A 534 8.37 19.73 -29.70
N ALA A 535 7.53 20.67 -30.16
CA ALA A 535 6.07 20.55 -30.19
C ALA A 535 5.61 19.30 -30.96
N ARG A 536 6.20 19.09 -32.15
CA ARG A 536 5.95 17.93 -33.03
C ARG A 536 6.74 16.67 -32.65
N SER A 537 7.60 16.79 -31.63
CA SER A 537 8.42 15.66 -31.13
C SER A 537 9.34 15.03 -32.19
N ILE A 538 9.96 15.84 -33.07
CA ILE A 538 10.84 15.37 -34.14
C ILE A 538 12.07 14.62 -33.58
N ASN A 539 12.25 13.36 -33.97
CA ASN A 539 13.32 12.50 -33.45
C ASN A 539 14.69 12.88 -34.00
N THR A 540 14.79 13.10 -35.29
CA THR A 540 16.05 13.43 -35.98
C THR A 540 16.69 14.71 -35.41
N ILE A 541 15.88 15.72 -35.10
CA ILE A 541 16.37 16.97 -34.50
C ILE A 541 16.78 16.75 -33.03
N ALA A 542 16.03 15.97 -32.26
CA ALA A 542 16.41 15.66 -30.89
C ALA A 542 17.75 14.94 -30.80
N VAL A 543 17.97 13.98 -31.70
CA VAL A 543 19.26 13.26 -31.76
C VAL A 543 20.41 14.18 -32.15
N LYS A 544 20.22 15.07 -33.14
CA LYS A 544 21.22 16.06 -33.52
C LYS A 544 21.57 17.00 -32.36
N LEU A 545 20.54 17.50 -31.64
CA LEU A 545 20.78 18.32 -30.46
C LEU A 545 21.56 17.58 -29.38
N GLY A 546 21.21 16.32 -29.12
CA GLY A 546 21.92 15.48 -28.16
C GLY A 546 23.41 15.30 -28.52
N GLN A 547 23.72 15.19 -29.83
CA GLN A 547 25.12 15.17 -30.30
C GLN A 547 25.80 16.54 -30.18
N GLU A 548 25.11 17.60 -30.59
CA GLU A 548 25.62 18.97 -30.59
C GLU A 548 26.02 19.43 -29.18
N VAL A 549 25.18 19.14 -28.19
CA VAL A 549 25.43 19.52 -26.79
C VAL A 549 26.27 18.47 -26.05
N GLY A 550 26.39 17.26 -26.59
CA GLY A 550 27.05 16.11 -25.95
C GLY A 550 26.10 15.34 -25.02
N ILE A 551 26.04 14.03 -25.18
CA ILE A 551 25.16 13.14 -24.38
C ILE A 551 25.49 13.23 -22.88
N SER A 552 26.75 13.34 -22.49
CA SER A 552 27.16 13.54 -21.10
C SER A 552 26.54 14.81 -20.47
N ASN A 553 26.38 15.90 -21.24
CA ASN A 553 25.73 17.12 -20.76
C ASN A 553 24.22 16.96 -20.64
N VAL A 554 23.61 16.13 -21.49
CA VAL A 554 22.20 15.72 -21.35
C VAL A 554 22.01 14.91 -20.07
N ILE A 555 22.88 13.93 -19.78
CA ILE A 555 22.89 13.13 -18.55
C ILE A 555 23.03 14.04 -17.32
N ASN A 556 24.03 14.91 -17.31
CA ASN A 556 24.26 15.83 -16.19
C ASN A 556 23.04 16.74 -15.97
N THR A 557 22.41 17.23 -17.05
CA THR A 557 21.20 18.07 -16.95
C THR A 557 20.03 17.26 -16.40
N ALA A 558 19.84 16.00 -16.78
CA ALA A 558 18.82 15.13 -16.24
C ALA A 558 19.01 14.89 -14.74
N HIS A 559 20.22 14.60 -14.30
CA HIS A 559 20.57 14.44 -12.89
C HIS A 559 20.43 15.75 -12.09
N ASP A 560 20.83 16.89 -12.67
CA ASP A 560 20.63 18.20 -12.04
C ASP A 560 19.13 18.50 -11.82
N MET A 561 18.28 18.04 -12.73
CA MET A 561 16.82 18.23 -12.66
C MET A 561 16.11 17.15 -11.83
N GLY A 562 16.84 16.15 -11.26
CA GLY A 562 16.29 15.23 -10.28
C GLY A 562 16.14 13.77 -10.73
N ILE A 563 16.59 13.38 -11.92
CA ILE A 563 16.67 11.97 -12.31
C ILE A 563 17.78 11.29 -11.49
N LYS A 564 17.45 10.19 -10.83
CA LYS A 564 18.37 9.38 -10.01
C LYS A 564 18.72 8.04 -10.65
N SER A 565 17.88 7.57 -11.55
CA SER A 565 18.10 6.35 -12.32
C SER A 565 19.41 6.44 -13.12
N PRO A 566 20.15 5.33 -13.27
CA PRO A 566 21.37 5.31 -14.07
C PRO A 566 21.06 5.57 -15.55
N LEU A 567 21.83 6.41 -16.19
CA LEU A 567 21.69 6.77 -17.60
C LEU A 567 22.94 6.37 -18.37
N GLU A 568 22.76 5.59 -19.42
CA GLU A 568 23.88 5.17 -20.29
C GLU A 568 24.21 6.25 -21.33
N GLU A 569 25.51 6.46 -21.58
CA GLU A 569 26.00 7.42 -22.57
C GLU A 569 25.91 6.80 -23.97
N ALA A 570 24.68 6.85 -24.52
CA ALA A 570 24.40 6.36 -25.87
C ALA A 570 23.60 7.40 -26.67
N PRO A 571 23.80 7.49 -28.00
CA PRO A 571 23.02 8.43 -28.84
C PRO A 571 21.50 8.25 -28.75
N SER A 572 21.03 7.02 -28.50
CA SER A 572 19.62 6.67 -28.35
C SER A 572 18.98 7.25 -27.08
N LEU A 573 19.81 7.69 -26.11
CA LEU A 573 19.33 8.38 -24.91
C LEU A 573 18.55 9.67 -25.26
N ALA A 574 18.92 10.35 -26.34
CA ALA A 574 18.20 11.52 -26.81
C ALA A 574 16.72 11.25 -27.16
N LEU A 575 16.36 9.99 -27.40
CA LEU A 575 15.00 9.52 -27.64
C LEU A 575 14.36 8.83 -26.43
N GLY A 576 15.06 8.81 -25.28
CA GLY A 576 14.60 8.18 -24.06
C GLY A 576 14.72 6.65 -24.06
N ALA A 577 15.78 6.13 -24.67
CA ALA A 577 16.13 4.71 -24.56
C ALA A 577 16.87 4.46 -23.23
N CYS A 578 16.18 4.66 -22.14
CA CYS A 578 16.59 4.41 -20.75
C CYS A 578 15.36 4.05 -19.93
N ASP A 579 15.55 3.63 -18.69
CA ASP A 579 14.44 3.35 -17.77
C ASP A 579 14.45 4.37 -16.63
N VAL A 580 13.32 5.02 -16.39
CA VAL A 580 13.11 5.99 -15.30
C VAL A 580 11.75 5.79 -14.66
N THR A 581 11.60 6.19 -13.41
CA THR A 581 10.30 6.10 -12.74
C THR A 581 9.40 7.30 -13.08
N PRO A 582 8.07 7.15 -13.11
CA PRO A 582 7.14 8.27 -13.19
C PRO A 582 7.39 9.33 -12.13
N PHE A 583 7.74 8.91 -10.92
CA PHE A 583 8.05 9.79 -9.82
C PHE A 583 9.23 10.73 -10.12
N GLU A 584 10.35 10.19 -10.60
CA GLU A 584 11.54 10.96 -10.97
C GLU A 584 11.27 11.89 -12.16
N LEU A 585 10.61 11.35 -13.18
CA LEU A 585 10.34 12.12 -14.39
C LEU A 585 9.44 13.32 -14.12
N VAL A 586 8.34 13.14 -13.38
CA VAL A 586 7.44 14.23 -12.98
C VAL A 586 8.17 15.23 -12.08
N SER A 587 8.97 14.74 -11.13
CA SER A 587 9.83 15.59 -10.30
C SER A 587 10.78 16.45 -11.15
N ALA A 588 11.42 15.88 -12.16
CA ALA A 588 12.31 16.63 -13.04
C ALA A 588 11.58 17.75 -13.82
N TYR A 589 10.35 17.48 -14.26
CA TYR A 589 9.52 18.48 -14.93
C TYR A 589 9.12 19.65 -14.01
N THR A 590 9.06 19.45 -12.68
CA THR A 590 8.81 20.53 -11.72
C THR A 590 9.88 21.61 -11.78
N THR A 591 11.12 21.25 -12.13
CA THR A 591 12.24 22.19 -12.29
C THR A 591 11.90 23.28 -13.31
N VAL A 592 11.30 22.90 -14.43
CA VAL A 592 10.88 23.86 -15.47
C VAL A 592 9.74 24.76 -14.96
N ALA A 593 8.75 24.16 -14.28
CA ALA A 593 7.65 24.93 -13.71
C ALA A 593 8.09 25.92 -12.63
N ASN A 594 9.14 25.57 -11.86
CA ASN A 594 9.71 26.35 -10.76
C ASN A 594 10.92 27.21 -11.20
N TYR A 595 10.91 27.68 -12.44
CA TYR A 595 11.92 28.61 -12.97
C TYR A 595 13.38 28.13 -12.78
N GLY A 596 13.60 26.85 -12.99
CA GLY A 596 14.92 26.21 -12.96
C GLY A 596 15.37 25.67 -11.62
N LYS A 597 14.56 25.80 -10.58
CA LYS A 597 14.85 25.25 -9.24
C LYS A 597 14.18 23.89 -9.07
N HIS A 598 14.95 22.85 -8.90
CA HIS A 598 14.48 21.55 -8.46
C HIS A 598 14.35 21.52 -6.95
N VAL A 599 13.18 21.19 -6.46
CA VAL A 599 12.93 20.90 -5.03
C VAL A 599 12.68 19.40 -4.92
N GLU A 600 13.42 18.75 -4.01
CA GLU A 600 13.30 17.31 -3.81
C GLU A 600 11.84 16.95 -3.43
N PRO A 601 11.18 16.03 -4.16
CA PRO A 601 9.81 15.66 -3.85
C PRO A 601 9.73 14.89 -2.54
N HIS A 602 8.67 15.15 -1.76
CA HIS A 602 8.44 14.48 -0.49
C HIS A 602 6.96 14.21 -0.25
N CYS A 603 6.69 13.14 0.50
CA CYS A 603 5.36 12.69 0.85
C CYS A 603 4.96 13.08 2.27
N ILE A 604 5.94 13.30 3.15
CA ILE A 604 5.75 13.55 4.58
C ILE A 604 6.05 15.01 4.89
N GLU A 605 5.09 15.72 5.50
CA GLU A 605 5.27 17.08 5.99
C GLU A 605 5.89 17.07 7.39
N ARG A 606 5.34 16.25 8.31
CA ARG A 606 5.85 16.09 9.66
C ARG A 606 5.41 14.77 10.28
N ILE A 607 6.16 14.32 11.29
CA ILE A 607 5.84 13.15 12.10
C ILE A 607 5.79 13.57 13.57
N GLU A 608 4.74 13.17 14.26
CA GLU A 608 4.59 13.30 15.72
C GLU A 608 4.64 11.90 16.35
N ASN A 609 5.21 11.79 17.56
CA ASN A 609 5.12 10.56 18.34
C ASN A 609 3.74 10.42 19.02
N ALA A 610 3.55 9.32 19.76
CA ALA A 610 2.30 9.06 20.48
C ALA A 610 1.91 10.15 21.49
N ASP A 611 2.89 10.88 22.04
CA ASP A 611 2.69 11.98 23.00
C ASP A 611 2.37 13.31 22.31
N GLY A 612 2.31 13.35 20.98
CA GLY A 612 2.06 14.57 20.20
C GLY A 612 3.29 15.45 19.99
N LYS A 613 4.49 14.98 20.37
CA LYS A 613 5.73 15.72 20.12
C LYS A 613 6.19 15.52 18.68
N VAL A 614 6.45 16.62 17.98
CA VAL A 614 7.04 16.61 16.63
C VAL A 614 8.45 16.05 16.70
N ILE A 615 8.70 14.98 15.92
CA ILE A 615 10.00 14.28 15.85
C ILE A 615 10.66 14.42 14.47
N TYR A 616 9.91 14.80 13.46
CA TYR A 616 10.40 15.11 12.12
C TYR A 616 9.55 16.24 11.50
N THR A 617 10.20 17.12 10.76
CA THR A 617 9.58 18.13 9.89
C THR A 617 10.37 18.17 8.59
N ALA A 618 9.65 18.16 7.45
CA ALA A 618 10.27 18.17 6.13
C ALA A 618 11.11 19.44 5.89
N ASN A 619 12.27 19.25 5.30
CA ASN A 619 13.13 20.31 4.83
C ASN A 619 13.76 19.85 3.49
N PRO A 620 12.99 19.88 2.38
CA PRO A 620 13.44 19.33 1.12
C PRO A 620 14.62 20.12 0.55
N ALA A 621 15.60 19.37 0.03
CA ALA A 621 16.75 19.96 -0.63
C ALA A 621 16.31 20.72 -1.90
N THR A 622 16.92 21.86 -2.14
CA THR A 622 16.67 22.68 -3.34
C THR A 622 17.96 22.88 -4.12
N LYS A 623 17.91 22.64 -5.43
CA LYS A 623 19.04 22.81 -6.35
C LYS A 623 18.62 23.66 -7.55
N THR A 624 19.47 24.62 -7.95
CA THR A 624 19.27 25.34 -9.20
C THR A 624 19.89 24.53 -10.34
N ALA A 625 19.06 23.98 -11.22
CA ALA A 625 19.47 23.16 -12.37
C ALA A 625 19.49 23.95 -13.68
N LEU A 626 18.60 24.95 -13.82
CA LEU A 626 18.51 25.87 -14.94
C LEU A 626 18.43 27.31 -14.43
N THR A 627 18.84 28.26 -15.24
CA THR A 627 18.54 29.68 -15.00
C THR A 627 17.05 29.96 -15.26
N GLU A 628 16.51 31.06 -14.75
CA GLU A 628 15.12 31.46 -15.00
C GLU A 628 14.82 31.61 -16.52
N LYS A 629 15.79 32.11 -17.29
CA LYS A 629 15.69 32.26 -18.74
C LYS A 629 15.61 30.92 -19.46
N GLU A 630 16.50 29.98 -19.12
CA GLU A 630 16.50 28.62 -19.70
C GLU A 630 15.21 27.88 -19.38
N ALA A 631 14.77 27.95 -18.11
CA ALA A 631 13.51 27.36 -17.69
C ALA A 631 12.31 27.97 -18.42
N TYR A 632 12.30 29.30 -18.61
CA TYR A 632 11.24 29.96 -19.35
C TYR A 632 11.24 29.52 -20.82
N TYR A 633 12.38 29.35 -21.46
CA TYR A 633 12.47 28.79 -22.80
C TYR A 633 11.86 27.39 -22.87
N MET A 634 12.12 26.55 -21.85
CA MET A 634 11.48 25.23 -21.77
C MET A 634 9.97 25.31 -21.52
N GLN A 635 9.48 26.30 -20.73
CA GLN A 635 8.04 26.54 -20.57
C GLN A 635 7.38 26.93 -21.92
N VAL A 636 8.06 27.74 -22.75
CA VAL A 636 7.62 28.06 -24.10
C VAL A 636 7.54 26.83 -25.01
N LEU A 637 8.55 25.97 -24.95
CA LEU A 637 8.56 24.70 -25.72
C LEU A 637 7.44 23.76 -25.29
N LEU A 638 7.22 23.58 -23.98
CA LEU A 638 6.14 22.72 -23.45
C LEU A 638 4.76 23.26 -23.81
N SER A 639 4.57 24.60 -23.74
CA SER A 639 3.32 25.27 -24.15
C SER A 639 3.06 25.10 -25.64
N ALA A 640 4.10 25.14 -26.49
CA ALA A 640 3.99 24.89 -27.92
C ALA A 640 3.49 23.49 -28.24
N GLY A 641 3.85 22.48 -27.43
CA GLY A 641 3.34 21.11 -27.58
C GLY A 641 1.83 20.98 -27.45
N VAL A 642 1.19 21.95 -26.79
CA VAL A 642 -0.26 22.00 -26.55
C VAL A 642 -0.98 22.99 -27.47
N SER A 643 -0.35 24.12 -27.79
CA SER A 643 -0.97 25.24 -28.51
C SER A 643 -0.62 25.34 -29.99
N ASP A 644 0.60 24.87 -30.40
CA ASP A 644 1.08 25.09 -31.76
C ASP A 644 0.60 23.99 -32.71
N GLY A 645 0.32 24.36 -34.00
CA GLY A 645 -0.13 23.42 -35.01
C GLY A 645 0.78 22.17 -35.16
N GLY A 646 0.20 21.00 -35.10
CA GLY A 646 0.92 19.71 -35.12
C GLY A 646 1.58 19.32 -33.78
N GLY A 647 1.30 20.03 -32.70
CA GLY A 647 1.74 19.67 -31.36
C GLY A 647 1.12 18.35 -30.90
N THR A 648 1.91 17.46 -30.30
CA THR A 648 1.47 16.10 -29.91
C THR A 648 0.52 16.07 -28.71
N SER A 649 0.32 17.21 -28.04
CA SER A 649 -0.49 17.35 -26.84
C SER A 649 -1.74 18.22 -27.02
N GLN A 650 -2.11 18.56 -28.24
CA GLN A 650 -3.26 19.45 -28.56
C GLN A 650 -4.60 18.93 -28.05
N THR A 651 -4.78 17.59 -28.00
CA THR A 651 -5.98 16.96 -27.46
C THR A 651 -6.29 17.36 -26.02
N LEU A 652 -5.32 17.92 -25.28
CA LEU A 652 -5.53 18.44 -23.93
C LEU A 652 -6.58 19.58 -23.88
N GLY A 653 -6.75 20.33 -25.00
CA GLY A 653 -7.75 21.36 -25.15
C GLY A 653 -9.17 20.88 -25.38
N ALA A 654 -9.38 19.57 -25.62
CA ALA A 654 -10.72 19.01 -25.82
C ALA A 654 -11.64 19.25 -24.63
N GLN A 655 -12.96 19.35 -24.90
CA GLN A 655 -13.99 19.60 -23.88
C GLN A 655 -14.01 18.56 -22.77
N ALA A 656 -13.74 17.29 -23.11
CA ALA A 656 -13.64 16.19 -22.15
C ALA A 656 -12.46 16.34 -21.14
N TYR A 657 -11.45 17.14 -21.47
CA TYR A 657 -10.26 17.34 -20.65
C TYR A 657 -10.22 18.75 -20.06
N LEU A 658 -9.35 19.66 -20.55
CA LEU A 658 -9.31 21.03 -20.04
C LEU A 658 -10.45 21.90 -20.56
N GLY A 659 -10.95 21.68 -21.78
CA GLY A 659 -12.08 22.40 -22.36
C GLY A 659 -11.97 23.91 -22.22
N LYS A 660 -12.97 24.53 -21.59
CA LYS A 660 -12.99 26.00 -21.36
C LYS A 660 -11.76 26.52 -20.58
N TRP A 661 -11.15 25.71 -19.74
CA TRP A 661 -9.99 26.11 -18.94
C TRP A 661 -8.73 26.24 -19.79
N PHE A 662 -8.61 25.49 -20.87
CA PHE A 662 -7.51 25.59 -21.83
C PHE A 662 -7.39 26.98 -22.47
N TRP A 663 -8.54 27.58 -22.82
CA TRP A 663 -8.61 28.90 -23.43
C TRP A 663 -8.63 30.04 -22.40
N ASN A 664 -8.57 29.72 -21.12
CA ASN A 664 -8.56 30.73 -20.06
C ASN A 664 -7.19 31.39 -19.96
N LYS A 665 -7.11 32.68 -20.22
CA LYS A 665 -5.88 33.48 -20.14
C LYS A 665 -5.24 33.51 -18.73
N GLN A 666 -5.94 33.03 -17.70
CA GLN A 666 -5.44 32.97 -16.34
C GLN A 666 -4.75 31.63 -16.04
N LEU A 667 -4.72 30.68 -16.99
CA LEU A 667 -4.04 29.39 -16.89
C LEU A 667 -2.99 29.29 -18.01
N SER A 668 -1.73 29.06 -17.61
CA SER A 668 -0.70 28.54 -18.49
C SER A 668 -0.59 27.04 -18.32
N VAL A 669 -0.60 26.32 -19.43
CA VAL A 669 -0.41 24.88 -19.47
C VAL A 669 0.54 24.50 -20.61
N GLY A 670 1.42 23.56 -20.33
CA GLY A 670 2.30 22.91 -21.29
C GLY A 670 2.30 21.41 -21.07
N GLY A 671 2.84 20.66 -22.01
CA GLY A 671 2.94 19.22 -21.82
C GLY A 671 3.79 18.52 -22.87
N LYS A 672 4.17 17.28 -22.54
CA LYS A 672 4.94 16.43 -23.44
C LYS A 672 4.42 15.00 -23.41
N THR A 673 4.13 14.47 -24.58
CA THR A 673 3.83 13.05 -24.78
C THR A 673 5.10 12.22 -24.91
N GLY A 674 5.06 10.97 -24.46
CA GLY A 674 6.05 9.94 -24.71
C GLY A 674 5.38 8.69 -25.22
N THR A 675 6.10 7.98 -26.09
CA THR A 675 5.71 6.65 -26.54
C THR A 675 7.00 5.91 -26.86
N SER A 676 7.18 4.72 -26.27
CA SER A 676 8.30 3.85 -26.59
C SER A 676 8.04 3.14 -27.92
N ASN A 677 9.09 2.51 -28.44
CA ASN A 677 8.95 1.62 -29.61
C ASN A 677 7.91 0.55 -29.31
N SER A 678 7.16 0.14 -30.32
CA SER A 678 6.07 -0.87 -30.22
C SER A 678 4.89 -0.44 -29.32
N HIS A 679 4.80 0.82 -28.90
CA HIS A 679 3.72 1.36 -28.05
C HIS A 679 3.57 0.63 -26.70
N ALA A 680 4.64 0.05 -26.18
CA ALA A 680 4.63 -0.67 -24.90
C ALA A 680 4.52 0.27 -23.68
N ASP A 681 5.10 1.48 -23.81
CA ASP A 681 5.06 2.52 -22.79
C ASP A 681 4.50 3.78 -23.39
N ALA A 682 3.44 4.28 -22.82
CA ALA A 682 2.78 5.52 -23.20
C ALA A 682 2.80 6.52 -22.04
N TRP A 683 3.24 7.76 -22.31
CA TRP A 683 3.47 8.77 -21.31
C TRP A 683 2.84 10.10 -21.65
N PHE A 684 2.48 10.80 -20.60
CA PHE A 684 2.20 12.24 -20.67
C PHE A 684 2.65 12.94 -19.40
N VAL A 685 3.33 14.07 -19.52
CA VAL A 685 3.60 14.98 -18.41
C VAL A 685 3.04 16.34 -18.74
N GLY A 686 2.07 16.80 -17.94
CA GLY A 686 1.45 18.11 -18.02
C GLY A 686 2.03 19.05 -16.98
N VAL A 687 2.27 20.29 -17.39
CA VAL A 687 3.00 21.28 -16.60
C VAL A 687 2.17 22.55 -16.50
N THR A 688 1.88 23.00 -15.28
CA THR A 688 1.33 24.31 -14.96
C THR A 688 2.25 25.03 -13.98
N PRO A 689 2.11 26.33 -13.75
CA PRO A 689 2.97 27.03 -12.79
C PRO A 689 2.89 26.51 -11.34
N LYS A 690 1.78 25.90 -10.95
CA LYS A 690 1.51 25.49 -9.57
C LYS A 690 1.35 23.99 -9.40
N LEU A 691 1.32 23.22 -10.50
CA LEU A 691 1.15 21.79 -10.44
C LEU A 691 1.73 21.11 -11.68
N VAL A 692 2.53 20.07 -11.48
CA VAL A 692 3.01 19.19 -12.53
C VAL A 692 2.46 17.81 -12.26
N GLY A 693 1.84 17.19 -13.27
CA GLY A 693 1.29 15.84 -13.14
C GLY A 693 1.69 14.99 -14.34
N GLY A 694 1.99 13.73 -14.08
CA GLY A 694 2.37 12.81 -15.15
C GLY A 694 1.77 11.43 -14.99
N ALA A 695 1.45 10.82 -16.12
CA ALA A 695 0.92 9.47 -16.22
C ALA A 695 1.79 8.60 -17.13
N TRP A 696 1.93 7.35 -16.75
CA TRP A 696 2.38 6.23 -17.58
C TRP A 696 1.22 5.26 -17.79
N VAL A 697 1.14 4.65 -18.96
CA VAL A 697 0.19 3.59 -19.30
C VAL A 697 0.92 2.52 -20.11
N GLY A 698 0.76 1.25 -19.73
CA GLY A 698 1.37 0.11 -20.41
C GLY A 698 0.77 -1.22 -19.97
N GLY A 699 1.20 -2.34 -20.56
CA GLY A 699 0.88 -3.68 -20.10
C GLY A 699 1.78 -4.10 -18.94
N GLU A 700 1.40 -5.16 -18.20
CA GLU A 700 2.24 -5.75 -17.13
C GLU A 700 3.63 -6.18 -17.65
N TYR A 701 3.69 -6.54 -18.91
CA TYR A 701 4.93 -6.84 -19.64
C TYR A 701 4.97 -6.05 -20.94
N ARG A 702 6.16 -5.66 -21.38
CA ARG A 702 6.35 -4.91 -22.64
C ARG A 702 5.85 -5.62 -23.88
N GLN A 703 5.67 -6.94 -23.83
CA GLN A 703 5.08 -7.76 -24.87
C GLN A 703 3.56 -7.62 -24.99
N ILE A 704 2.93 -6.93 -24.03
CA ILE A 704 1.48 -6.68 -23.99
C ILE A 704 1.29 -5.21 -24.31
N HIS A 705 0.90 -4.90 -25.55
CA HIS A 705 0.81 -3.52 -26.02
C HIS A 705 -0.17 -3.38 -27.19
N PHE A 706 -0.55 -2.15 -27.52
CA PHE A 706 -1.29 -1.85 -28.74
C PHE A 706 -0.43 -2.08 -29.98
N ARG A 707 -1.02 -2.59 -31.08
CA ARG A 707 -0.34 -2.79 -32.38
C ARG A 707 -0.04 -1.48 -33.09
N THR A 708 -0.82 -0.41 -32.81
CA THR A 708 -0.74 0.86 -33.55
C THR A 708 -0.68 2.05 -32.63
N GLY A 709 -0.02 3.14 -33.07
CA GLY A 709 0.03 4.39 -32.36
C GLY A 709 -1.32 5.12 -32.27
N ALA A 710 -2.24 4.83 -33.18
CA ALA A 710 -3.57 5.46 -33.19
C ALA A 710 -4.32 5.26 -31.87
N LEU A 711 -4.17 4.12 -31.21
CA LEU A 711 -4.77 3.79 -29.93
C LEU A 711 -3.75 3.79 -28.78
N GLY A 712 -2.48 3.38 -29.03
CA GLY A 712 -1.48 3.14 -27.99
C GLY A 712 -0.58 4.32 -27.65
N GLN A 713 -0.64 5.45 -28.37
CA GLN A 713 0.26 6.57 -28.08
C GLN A 713 -0.16 7.36 -26.81
N GLY A 714 0.80 8.07 -26.21
CA GLY A 714 0.60 8.79 -24.94
C GLY A 714 -0.48 9.88 -24.98
N SER A 715 -0.76 10.46 -26.19
CA SER A 715 -1.85 11.41 -26.35
C SER A 715 -3.26 10.79 -26.24
N ARG A 716 -3.39 9.47 -26.43
CA ARG A 716 -4.67 8.73 -26.36
C ARG A 716 -4.86 8.00 -25.04
N THR A 717 -3.79 7.56 -24.40
CA THR A 717 -3.82 6.74 -23.20
C THR A 717 -3.50 7.52 -21.91
N ALA A 718 -2.34 8.18 -21.84
CA ALA A 718 -1.83 8.83 -20.63
C ALA A 718 -2.28 10.30 -20.47
N LEU A 719 -2.31 11.08 -21.57
CA LEU A 719 -2.70 12.51 -21.55
C LEU A 719 -4.10 12.72 -20.95
N PRO A 720 -5.13 11.93 -21.29
CA PRO A 720 -6.46 12.12 -20.73
C PRO A 720 -6.52 12.02 -19.21
N ILE A 721 -5.67 11.18 -18.59
CA ILE A 721 -5.60 11.06 -17.13
C ILE A 721 -5.29 12.43 -16.51
N PHE A 722 -4.22 13.09 -16.99
CA PHE A 722 -3.88 14.43 -16.53
C PHE A 722 -4.99 15.45 -16.85
N GLY A 723 -5.55 15.39 -18.06
CA GLY A 723 -6.59 16.32 -18.51
C GLY A 723 -7.84 16.27 -17.64
N ILE A 724 -8.36 15.07 -17.36
CA ILE A 724 -9.53 14.84 -16.49
C ILE A 724 -9.21 15.26 -15.06
N PHE A 725 -8.04 14.88 -14.54
CA PHE A 725 -7.59 15.24 -13.20
C PHE A 725 -7.52 16.77 -13.03
N MET A 726 -6.81 17.45 -13.93
CA MET A 726 -6.63 18.89 -13.84
C MET A 726 -7.94 19.66 -14.02
N ARG A 727 -8.83 19.20 -14.91
CA ARG A 727 -10.18 19.74 -15.02
C ARG A 727 -10.92 19.71 -13.70
N LYS A 728 -10.95 18.54 -13.02
CA LYS A 728 -11.61 18.38 -11.71
C LYS A 728 -10.99 19.27 -10.63
N VAL A 729 -9.67 19.47 -10.65
CA VAL A 729 -8.98 20.41 -9.75
C VAL A 729 -9.42 21.84 -9.99
N LEU A 730 -9.54 22.27 -11.25
CA LEU A 730 -9.96 23.62 -11.63
C LEU A 730 -11.48 23.86 -11.46
N GLU A 731 -12.27 22.82 -11.45
CA GLU A 731 -13.71 22.85 -11.16
C GLU A 731 -14.01 22.91 -9.65
N ASP A 732 -13.06 22.52 -8.79
CA ASP A 732 -13.22 22.59 -7.34
C ASP A 732 -12.99 24.03 -6.82
N PRO A 733 -14.03 24.71 -6.26
CA PRO A 733 -13.89 26.09 -5.79
C PRO A 733 -12.83 26.29 -4.69
N ALA A 734 -12.48 25.24 -3.96
CA ALA A 734 -11.46 25.31 -2.92
C ALA A 734 -10.04 25.17 -3.47
N LEU A 735 -9.86 24.54 -4.64
CA LEU A 735 -8.56 24.30 -5.24
C LEU A 735 -8.25 25.28 -6.38
N ALA A 736 -9.25 25.63 -7.20
CA ALA A 736 -9.07 26.49 -8.38
C ALA A 736 -8.29 27.78 -8.10
N PRO A 737 -8.55 28.54 -7.01
CA PRO A 737 -7.81 29.79 -6.75
C PRO A 737 -6.30 29.59 -6.57
N LYS A 738 -5.86 28.43 -6.08
CA LYS A 738 -4.44 28.12 -5.89
C LYS A 738 -3.77 27.67 -7.18
N TYR A 739 -4.47 26.87 -8.00
CA TYR A 739 -3.87 26.19 -9.15
C TYR A 739 -4.11 26.87 -10.49
N MET A 740 -4.96 27.88 -10.55
CA MET A 740 -5.14 28.74 -11.72
C MET A 740 -4.07 29.83 -11.73
N ALA A 741 -3.03 29.66 -12.54
CA ALA A 741 -1.87 30.56 -12.59
C ALA A 741 -1.26 30.60 -13.97
N VAL A 742 -0.53 31.69 -14.28
CA VAL A 742 0.23 31.87 -15.53
C VAL A 742 1.73 31.90 -15.27
N PHE A 743 2.50 31.42 -16.23
CA PHE A 743 3.95 31.54 -16.17
C PHE A 743 4.33 33.02 -16.31
N ARG A 744 5.23 33.47 -15.46
CA ARG A 744 5.80 34.83 -15.49
C ARG A 744 6.96 34.83 -16.48
N GLU A 745 6.93 35.78 -17.40
CA GLU A 745 8.09 36.04 -18.26
C GLU A 745 9.21 36.73 -17.47
N PRO A 746 10.42 36.17 -17.45
CA PRO A 746 11.56 36.80 -16.82
C PRO A 746 11.96 38.10 -17.53
N ALA A 747 12.58 39.03 -16.82
CA ALA A 747 13.09 40.24 -17.43
C ALA A 747 14.21 39.93 -18.46
N GLY A 748 14.23 40.68 -19.57
CA GLY A 748 15.30 40.59 -20.58
C GLY A 748 15.17 39.44 -21.58
N ILE A 749 13.98 38.85 -21.71
CA ILE A 749 13.67 37.93 -22.80
C ILE A 749 13.53 38.72 -24.11
N ASP A 750 14.30 38.32 -25.12
CA ASP A 750 14.13 38.85 -26.47
C ASP A 750 12.91 38.14 -27.12
N PRO A 751 11.86 38.88 -27.50
CA PRO A 751 10.71 38.33 -28.19
C PRO A 751 11.07 37.55 -29.47
N ALA A 752 12.16 37.90 -30.16
CA ALA A 752 12.62 37.18 -31.34
C ALA A 752 13.11 35.77 -31.02
N SER A 753 13.60 35.56 -29.81
CA SER A 753 14.08 34.24 -29.35
C SER A 753 12.95 33.22 -29.12
N ILE A 754 11.68 33.66 -29.01
CA ILE A 754 10.54 32.80 -28.70
C ILE A 754 9.45 32.74 -29.77
N ASN A 755 9.39 33.74 -30.68
CA ASN A 755 8.26 33.97 -31.62
C ASN A 755 8.43 33.35 -33.02
N ALA A 756 9.38 32.47 -33.25
CA ALA A 756 9.68 31.87 -34.55
C ALA A 756 8.60 30.95 -35.14
N SER A 757 7.55 30.60 -34.38
CA SER A 757 6.53 29.64 -34.82
C SER A 757 5.49 30.18 -35.80
N THR A 758 5.18 31.48 -35.75
CA THR A 758 4.10 32.09 -36.56
C THR A 758 4.40 32.16 -38.05
N GLU A 759 5.65 32.29 -38.46
CA GLU A 759 6.04 32.29 -39.87
C GLU A 759 5.96 30.87 -40.49
N TYR A 760 6.24 29.83 -39.74
CA TYR A 760 6.22 28.47 -40.24
C TYR A 760 4.78 27.95 -40.40
N ALA A 761 3.90 28.24 -39.43
CA ALA A 761 2.48 27.89 -39.53
C ALA A 761 1.79 28.56 -40.73
N ARG A 762 2.22 29.79 -41.12
CA ARG A 762 1.71 30.44 -42.33
C ARG A 762 2.21 29.79 -43.62
N ARG A 763 3.44 29.27 -43.68
CA ARG A 763 3.95 28.57 -44.89
C ARG A 763 3.36 27.20 -45.09
N ASP A 764 3.23 26.40 -44.01
CA ASP A 764 2.60 25.08 -44.10
C ASP A 764 1.10 25.14 -44.42
N SER A 765 0.39 26.22 -44.03
CA SER A 765 -1.01 26.40 -44.37
C SER A 765 -1.22 26.86 -45.83
N LEU A 766 -0.16 27.21 -46.53
CA LEU A 766 -0.18 27.52 -47.95
C LEU A 766 0.15 26.33 -48.84
N ASP A 767 0.86 25.31 -48.29
CA ASP A 767 1.33 24.14 -49.05
C ASP A 767 0.60 22.82 -48.68
N ALA A 768 -0.21 22.83 -47.64
CA ALA A 768 -1.07 21.69 -47.29
C ALA A 768 -2.53 22.07 -47.45
N ASP A 769 -3.25 21.31 -48.26
CA ASP A 769 -4.70 21.36 -48.29
C ASP A 769 -5.24 21.30 -46.85
N THR A 770 -5.79 22.41 -46.48
CA THR A 770 -6.40 22.82 -45.24
C THR A 770 -7.04 21.67 -44.44
N ILE A 771 -6.40 21.24 -43.37
CA ILE A 771 -7.11 20.72 -42.22
C ILE A 771 -7.32 21.93 -41.30
N THR A 772 -8.39 22.62 -41.45
CA THR A 772 -8.89 23.62 -40.49
C THR A 772 -9.45 22.81 -39.30
N PHE A 773 -8.80 22.86 -38.18
CA PHE A 773 -9.35 22.38 -36.93
C PHE A 773 -10.45 23.35 -36.48
N ASP A 774 -11.71 22.96 -36.63
CA ASP A 774 -12.84 23.58 -35.94
C ASP A 774 -12.86 23.08 -34.49
N PRO A 775 -12.96 23.95 -33.47
CA PRO A 775 -13.12 23.53 -32.08
C PRO A 775 -14.36 22.65 -31.83
N GLY A 776 -15.33 22.60 -32.77
CA GLY A 776 -16.49 21.71 -32.73
C GLY A 776 -16.23 20.27 -33.17
N ASP A 777 -15.12 20.00 -33.88
CA ASP A 777 -14.83 18.65 -34.42
C ASP A 777 -14.37 17.61 -33.35
N PHE A 778 -14.24 18.04 -32.12
CA PHE A 778 -13.78 17.12 -31.04
C PHE A 778 -14.91 16.34 -30.37
N ASP A 779 -16.17 16.73 -30.54
CA ASP A 779 -17.31 16.06 -29.93
C ASP A 779 -17.72 14.76 -30.68
N ASP A 780 -17.32 14.61 -31.96
CA ASP A 780 -17.68 13.47 -32.81
C ASP A 780 -16.69 12.30 -32.78
N PHE A 781 -15.61 12.37 -31.98
CA PHE A 781 -14.63 11.29 -31.90
C PHE A 781 -15.07 10.10 -31.01
N ASP A 782 -16.16 10.24 -30.27
CA ASP A 782 -16.70 9.15 -29.45
C ASP A 782 -17.54 8.13 -30.28
N ASP A 783 -17.94 8.46 -31.52
CA ASP A 783 -18.83 7.64 -32.36
C ASP A 783 -18.20 7.16 -33.69
N MET A 784 -16.90 7.28 -33.92
CA MET A 784 -16.30 6.65 -35.12
C MET A 784 -16.21 5.15 -34.96
N ASP A 785 -17.20 4.48 -35.53
CA ASP A 785 -17.16 3.06 -35.91
C ASP A 785 -16.02 2.88 -36.95
N PHE A 786 -14.87 2.38 -36.48
CA PHE A 786 -13.77 1.98 -37.35
C PHE A 786 -14.17 0.71 -38.08
N GLY A 787 -14.82 0.93 -39.23
CA GLY A 787 -15.21 -0.11 -40.17
C GLY A 787 -14.07 -1.11 -40.42
N ARG A 788 -14.45 -2.37 -40.39
CA ARG A 788 -13.64 -3.51 -40.77
C ARG A 788 -12.85 -3.19 -42.04
N ASP A 789 -11.52 -3.17 -41.93
CA ASP A 789 -10.65 -3.22 -43.12
C ASP A 789 -11.03 -4.44 -43.93
N GLN A 790 -11.62 -4.19 -45.12
CA GLN A 790 -11.81 -5.21 -46.15
C GLN A 790 -10.44 -5.55 -46.70
N HIS A 791 -10.00 -6.78 -46.46
CA HIS A 791 -8.95 -7.39 -47.27
C HIS A 791 -9.49 -7.60 -48.70
N PRO A 792 -8.81 -7.14 -49.73
CA PRO A 792 -9.05 -7.61 -51.07
C PRO A 792 -8.35 -8.97 -51.24
N ASP A 793 -9.04 -9.89 -51.93
CA ASP A 793 -8.62 -11.20 -52.43
C ASP A 793 -8.87 -12.43 -51.52
N ALA A 794 -10.07 -12.96 -51.65
CA ALA A 794 -10.32 -14.41 -51.73
C ALA A 794 -11.66 -14.67 -52.45
N ASP A 795 -11.55 -15.40 -53.54
CA ASP A 795 -12.58 -15.82 -54.48
C ASP A 795 -13.66 -16.72 -53.87
N PRO A 796 -14.92 -16.66 -54.33
CA PRO A 796 -16.03 -17.37 -53.74
C PRO A 796 -16.30 -18.69 -54.48
N ALA A 797 -16.28 -19.80 -53.78
CA ALA A 797 -17.07 -21.00 -54.11
C ALA A 797 -16.90 -22.12 -53.09
N ALA A 798 -17.93 -22.44 -52.31
CA ALA A 798 -18.55 -23.76 -52.21
C ALA A 798 -19.56 -23.83 -51.06
N GLU A 799 -20.79 -23.83 -51.43
CA GLU A 799 -21.97 -24.62 -50.97
C GLU A 799 -22.06 -25.10 -49.50
N THR A 800 -23.17 -24.70 -48.90
CA THR A 800 -23.82 -25.34 -47.75
C THR A 800 -24.37 -26.72 -48.06
N PRO A 801 -24.56 -27.59 -47.08
CA PRO A 801 -25.99 -27.89 -46.74
C PRO A 801 -26.35 -28.00 -45.26
N THR A 802 -27.59 -27.73 -45.08
CA THR A 802 -28.52 -27.73 -43.97
C THR A 802 -28.69 -29.06 -43.22
N SER A 803 -29.30 -28.85 -41.98
CA SER A 803 -30.28 -29.74 -41.26
C SER A 803 -29.68 -30.70 -40.25
N ASP A 804 -30.16 -30.86 -39.06
CA ASP A 804 -31.36 -30.96 -38.32
C ASP A 804 -31.06 -31.33 -36.87
N ALA A 805 -31.79 -30.78 -35.94
CA ALA A 805 -31.84 -31.25 -34.54
C ALA A 805 -32.66 -32.58 -34.45
N PRO A 806 -32.64 -33.38 -33.38
CA PRO A 806 -33.51 -33.10 -32.25
C PRO A 806 -33.04 -33.49 -30.85
N ALA A 807 -33.79 -32.91 -29.96
CA ALA A 807 -33.97 -33.06 -28.53
C ALA A 807 -33.91 -34.43 -27.82
N ASN A 808 -33.75 -34.28 -26.49
CA ASN A 808 -34.26 -35.10 -25.37
C ASN A 808 -33.23 -35.99 -24.66
N ALA A 809 -33.02 -35.89 -23.39
CA ALA A 809 -33.78 -36.16 -22.21
C ALA A 809 -32.91 -36.49 -20.99
N ALA A 810 -33.35 -36.00 -19.85
CA ALA A 810 -33.33 -36.63 -18.52
C ALA A 810 -32.05 -36.67 -17.66
N ALA A 811 -32.17 -35.97 -16.55
CA ALA A 811 -31.42 -36.16 -15.32
C ALA A 811 -31.65 -37.53 -14.68
N PRO A 812 -30.78 -38.01 -13.77
CA PRO A 812 -31.27 -38.03 -12.37
C PRO A 812 -30.29 -37.56 -11.30
N GLN A 813 -30.94 -37.30 -10.19
CA GLN A 813 -30.50 -36.82 -8.89
C GLN A 813 -29.56 -37.78 -8.11
N ASN A 814 -28.93 -37.16 -7.10
CA ASN A 814 -28.47 -37.65 -5.80
C ASN A 814 -27.06 -38.16 -5.62
N ALA A 815 -26.27 -37.39 -4.86
CA ALA A 815 -25.85 -37.78 -3.50
C ALA A 815 -24.64 -36.95 -3.06
N THR A 816 -24.81 -36.18 -1.99
CA THR A 816 -23.75 -35.74 -1.08
C THR A 816 -23.08 -36.93 -0.39
N PRO A 817 -21.80 -36.82 0.08
CA PRO A 817 -21.57 -36.21 1.35
C PRO A 817 -20.19 -35.50 1.52
N ASN A 818 -20.24 -34.53 2.44
CA ASN A 818 -19.24 -34.07 3.42
C ASN A 818 -17.75 -34.46 3.26
N ALA A 819 -16.86 -33.46 3.32
CA ALA A 819 -16.09 -33.11 4.52
C ALA A 819 -14.87 -32.26 4.20
N ASN A 820 -14.81 -31.12 4.86
CA ASN A 820 -13.68 -30.45 5.54
C ASN A 820 -12.35 -30.15 4.84
N ALA A 821 -12.02 -28.90 5.05
CA ALA A 821 -10.76 -28.30 5.42
C ALA A 821 -9.86 -27.78 4.30
N GLY A 822 -9.50 -26.52 4.45
CA GLY A 822 -8.33 -25.92 3.83
C GLY A 822 -8.49 -24.44 3.56
N GLU A 823 -8.09 -23.69 4.53
CA GLU A 823 -7.95 -22.24 4.56
C GLU A 823 -7.16 -21.68 3.39
N GLY A 824 -7.58 -20.54 2.89
CA GLY A 824 -6.88 -19.29 2.76
C GLY A 824 -5.69 -19.21 1.80
N LEU A 825 -5.92 -18.54 0.75
CA LEU A 825 -4.98 -17.55 0.19
C LEU A 825 -5.79 -16.42 -0.43
#